data_30da86d84cd2c0a0824b7a99d00db985
#
_entry.id   30da86d84cd2c0a0824b7a99d00db985
#
_cell.length_a   1.000
_cell.length_b   1.000
_cell.length_c   1.000
_cell.angle_alpha   90.00
_cell.angle_beta   90.00
_cell.angle_gamma   90.00
#
_symmetry.space_group_name_H-M   'P 1'
#
loop_
_entity.id
_entity.type
_entity.pdbx_description
1 polymer ?
#
loop_
_entity_poly.entity_id
_entity_poly.type
_entity_poly.pdbx_seq_one_letter_code
_entity_poly.pdbx_strand_id
1 'polypeptide(L)'
;MTDQAVEHEVGRARLRKEDARLITGQTNWTDNIQVAGLLHLAVLRSPMAHARVTRVDVSPALERPGVVAAFSGADLAEGLGSLPCAWPVTEDIVLPDHPPVAVDEVRHAGDPVAVVVARDRYAAADALEAIEVDYDPLPPVLDLEAALADDAPLVHSDKGTNRCYTWPLATGEDFDSVRRRAEVTVKRRYHQQRLIPNAMEPRAVVVTPIAASGEYTVYSATQIPHILRIMLATVTGIPEQKLRVIAPDVGGGFGSKLQVYGEEALALAVARRLGRPVKWTESRSEGYLATHHGRGMIQDIEIAATREGKLLGLKVDLLADMGAYLMLVTPGIPILGAFMYPAIYKMDAYDFTCTGVFTTRTPTDAYRGAGRPEATFAIERIMDELAAELGLDPVELRRRNWIRHEEFPYTTIAGLTYDSGNYEAATDKALALFGYDDLRAEQQKRNERGDTVRLGIGVSTFTEMCGLAPSRVLRDLRYAAGGWEAASIRMLPTGKVEVVTGTSPHGQGHVTCWSQIAADVLGVPFDDVEVVHGDTLAAPQGMDTYGSRSLAVGGEAVHRAATKVVAKARKVAAHLLEASEQDLEFTDGVFSVKGSPEARKTIQEIAFETFTGHDLPDGVEPSINAETVVDPENFSYPHGTHLCAVEVDTETGRTRIRSYVCVDDVGHVVNPMIVEGQVHGGIAQGIAQALYEEAVYDDEGNLVSGTMADYLVPSAADLPDFVTDRTETPASSNALGVKGVGEAGTIASTPAVVNAVVDALRPLGVTDVRMPCTPERVWRAVKEASA
;
A
#
# COMPACT_ATOMS: atom_id res chain seq x y z
N MET A 1 -37.29 24.37 -15.96
CA MET A 1 -36.01 23.95 -15.37
C MET A 1 -34.94 24.57 -16.23
N THR A 2 -34.07 25.35 -15.67
CA THR A 2 -33.01 26.07 -16.38
C THR A 2 -32.03 25.06 -16.97
N ASP A 3 -31.80 25.14 -18.31
CA ASP A 3 -30.70 24.43 -19.00
C ASP A 3 -29.36 24.88 -18.37
N GLN A 4 -28.96 24.24 -17.28
CA GLN A 4 -27.57 24.30 -16.85
C GLN A 4 -26.86 23.18 -17.63
N ALA A 5 -25.95 23.56 -18.52
CA ALA A 5 -25.01 22.63 -19.12
C ALA A 5 -24.37 21.81 -17.99
N VAL A 6 -24.38 20.49 -18.09
CA VAL A 6 -23.69 19.62 -17.12
C VAL A 6 -22.21 19.87 -17.31
N GLU A 7 -21.59 20.55 -16.36
CA GLU A 7 -20.14 20.75 -16.38
C GLU A 7 -19.48 19.39 -16.08
N HIS A 8 -18.46 19.00 -16.85
CA HIS A 8 -17.70 17.76 -16.59
C HIS A 8 -17.20 17.71 -15.16
N GLU A 9 -17.39 16.59 -14.49
CA GLU A 9 -17.01 16.38 -13.10
C GLU A 9 -15.57 15.87 -12.96
N VAL A 10 -15.09 15.06 -13.91
CA VAL A 10 -13.70 14.60 -13.95
C VAL A 10 -12.78 15.79 -14.21
N GLY A 11 -11.71 15.90 -13.42
CA GLY A 11 -10.76 17.00 -13.42
C GLY A 11 -11.13 18.14 -12.45
N ARG A 12 -12.30 18.11 -11.83
CA ARG A 12 -12.72 19.13 -10.84
C ARG A 12 -12.26 18.80 -9.43
N ALA A 13 -11.84 19.81 -8.69
CA ALA A 13 -11.53 19.72 -7.26
C ALA A 13 -12.82 19.67 -6.43
N ARG A 14 -13.52 18.53 -6.46
CA ARG A 14 -14.69 18.31 -5.63
C ARG A 14 -14.29 17.97 -4.19
N LEU A 15 -14.97 18.58 -3.22
CA LEU A 15 -14.91 18.14 -1.83
C LEU A 15 -15.41 16.69 -1.73
N ARG A 16 -14.81 15.90 -0.87
CA ARG A 16 -15.20 14.49 -0.73
C ARG A 16 -16.62 14.39 -0.15
N LYS A 17 -17.45 13.56 -0.78
CA LYS A 17 -18.80 13.25 -0.27
C LYS A 17 -18.75 12.67 1.14
N GLU A 18 -17.70 11.90 1.43
CA GLU A 18 -17.47 11.23 2.70
C GLU A 18 -17.18 12.19 3.84
N ASP A 19 -16.59 13.35 3.58
CA ASP A 19 -16.08 14.25 4.62
C ASP A 19 -17.16 14.75 5.57
N ALA A 20 -18.35 15.06 5.08
CA ALA A 20 -19.43 15.61 5.90
C ALA A 20 -19.76 14.71 7.10
N ARG A 21 -19.84 13.38 6.90
CA ARG A 21 -20.11 12.42 7.98
C ARG A 21 -18.85 12.10 8.80
N LEU A 22 -17.68 12.07 8.17
CA LEU A 22 -16.42 11.76 8.86
C LEU A 22 -16.04 12.86 9.87
N ILE A 23 -16.14 14.13 9.50
CA ILE A 23 -15.76 15.26 10.39
C ILE A 23 -16.83 15.62 11.42
N THR A 24 -18.06 15.12 11.29
CA THR A 24 -19.17 15.35 12.25
C THR A 24 -19.40 14.17 13.18
N GLY A 25 -18.55 13.14 13.16
CA GLY A 25 -18.68 11.96 14.01
C GLY A 25 -19.82 11.00 13.61
N GLN A 26 -20.39 11.16 12.43
CA GLN A 26 -21.41 10.26 11.87
C GLN A 26 -20.77 9.09 11.12
N THR A 27 -19.72 8.54 11.70
CA THR A 27 -18.91 7.47 11.14
C THR A 27 -19.35 6.11 11.64
N ASN A 28 -19.12 5.10 10.86
CA ASN A 28 -19.41 3.73 11.22
C ASN A 28 -18.11 2.90 11.28
N TRP A 29 -17.22 3.23 12.23
CA TRP A 29 -16.00 2.46 12.47
C TRP A 29 -16.35 1.07 13.01
N THR A 30 -15.50 0.09 12.75
CA THR A 30 -15.71 -1.28 13.25
C THR A 30 -15.87 -1.31 14.77
N ASP A 31 -15.11 -0.52 15.53
CA ASP A 31 -15.25 -0.45 16.99
C ASP A 31 -16.55 0.21 17.46
N ASN A 32 -17.21 1.02 16.61
CA ASN A 32 -18.51 1.63 16.96
C ASN A 32 -19.68 0.65 16.88
N ILE A 33 -19.51 -0.48 16.20
CA ILE A 33 -20.59 -1.45 15.97
C ILE A 33 -21.00 -2.08 17.30
N GLN A 34 -22.29 -1.97 17.62
CA GLN A 34 -22.93 -2.52 18.81
C GLN A 34 -24.05 -3.48 18.38
N VAL A 35 -24.02 -4.68 18.91
CA VAL A 35 -25.05 -5.70 18.65
C VAL A 35 -25.54 -6.31 19.98
N ALA A 36 -26.77 -6.75 19.99
CA ALA A 36 -27.35 -7.32 21.21
C ALA A 36 -26.58 -8.57 21.66
N GLY A 37 -26.21 -8.63 22.93
CA GLY A 37 -25.46 -9.74 23.48
C GLY A 37 -23.98 -9.79 23.15
N LEU A 38 -23.41 -8.70 22.65
CA LEU A 38 -21.99 -8.57 22.30
C LEU A 38 -21.10 -8.93 23.49
N LEU A 39 -20.06 -9.71 23.19
CA LEU A 39 -18.94 -10.03 24.08
C LEU A 39 -17.65 -9.42 23.56
N HIS A 40 -16.72 -9.14 24.47
CA HIS A 40 -15.42 -8.58 24.15
C HIS A 40 -14.33 -9.65 24.29
N LEU A 41 -13.56 -9.82 23.24
CA LEU A 41 -12.39 -10.68 23.16
C LEU A 41 -11.14 -9.84 23.47
N ALA A 42 -10.28 -10.37 24.32
CA ALA A 42 -8.91 -9.88 24.52
C ALA A 42 -7.92 -11.01 24.26
N VAL A 43 -6.75 -10.67 23.73
CA VAL A 43 -5.71 -11.62 23.34
C VAL A 43 -4.51 -11.47 24.26
N LEU A 44 -4.12 -12.56 24.93
CA LEU A 44 -2.86 -12.62 25.66
C LEU A 44 -1.74 -12.85 24.64
N ARG A 45 -0.74 -11.96 24.67
CA ARG A 45 0.41 -12.01 23.78
C ARG A 45 1.67 -12.42 24.51
N SER A 46 2.51 -13.16 23.79
CA SER A 46 3.82 -13.54 24.31
C SER A 46 4.68 -12.31 24.59
N PRO A 47 5.30 -12.21 25.77
CA PRO A 47 6.37 -11.27 26.02
C PRO A 47 7.74 -11.78 25.52
N MET A 48 7.82 -13.05 25.09
CA MET A 48 9.05 -13.69 24.63
C MET A 48 9.15 -13.62 23.12
N ALA A 49 10.33 -13.25 22.62
CA ALA A 49 10.59 -13.27 21.18
C ALA A 49 10.74 -14.70 20.63
N HIS A 50 11.25 -15.65 21.44
CA HIS A 50 11.38 -17.04 21.06
C HIS A 50 11.34 -17.93 22.29
N ALA A 51 10.35 -18.81 22.39
CA ALA A 51 10.23 -19.72 23.54
C ALA A 51 9.29 -20.90 23.23
N ARG A 52 9.52 -22.04 23.86
CA ARG A 52 8.49 -23.09 23.95
C ARG A 52 7.46 -22.70 24.99
N VAL A 53 6.19 -22.97 24.66
CA VAL A 53 5.07 -22.80 25.59
C VAL A 53 4.84 -24.15 26.23
N THR A 54 5.21 -24.29 27.51
CA THR A 54 5.15 -25.59 28.21
C THR A 54 3.84 -25.78 28.97
N ARG A 55 3.18 -24.67 29.36
CA ARG A 55 1.87 -24.69 30.02
C ARG A 55 1.14 -23.37 29.77
N VAL A 56 -0.16 -23.46 29.56
CA VAL A 56 -1.09 -22.32 29.58
C VAL A 56 -2.27 -22.69 30.48
N ASP A 57 -2.43 -21.99 31.60
CA ASP A 57 -3.55 -22.16 32.50
C ASP A 57 -4.49 -20.96 32.46
N VAL A 58 -5.63 -21.14 31.84
CA VAL A 58 -6.68 -20.11 31.72
C VAL A 58 -7.69 -20.14 32.85
N SER A 59 -7.60 -21.16 33.78
CA SER A 59 -8.58 -21.36 34.82
C SER A 59 -8.74 -20.16 35.79
N PRO A 60 -7.64 -19.46 36.17
CA PRO A 60 -7.79 -18.29 37.05
C PRO A 60 -8.51 -17.11 36.38
N ALA A 61 -8.42 -17.01 35.05
CA ALA A 61 -9.16 -15.99 34.32
C ALA A 61 -10.66 -16.22 34.31
N LEU A 62 -11.10 -17.49 34.32
CA LEU A 62 -12.53 -17.85 34.39
C LEU A 62 -13.19 -17.46 35.71
N GLU A 63 -12.42 -17.29 36.79
CA GLU A 63 -12.91 -16.85 38.09
C GLU A 63 -13.11 -15.35 38.21
N ARG A 64 -12.62 -14.57 37.23
CA ARG A 64 -12.71 -13.10 37.23
C ARG A 64 -14.14 -12.64 36.93
N PRO A 65 -14.65 -11.60 37.61
CA PRO A 65 -15.96 -11.07 37.36
C PRO A 65 -16.18 -10.60 35.93
N GLY A 66 -17.25 -11.02 35.30
CA GLY A 66 -17.62 -10.61 33.95
C GLY A 66 -17.04 -11.49 32.83
N VAL A 67 -16.11 -12.39 33.13
CA VAL A 67 -15.59 -13.36 32.19
C VAL A 67 -16.65 -14.41 31.84
N VAL A 68 -16.73 -14.74 30.56
CA VAL A 68 -17.68 -15.71 29.99
C VAL A 68 -16.95 -16.97 29.54
N ALA A 69 -15.76 -16.81 28.98
CA ALA A 69 -14.91 -17.92 28.53
C ALA A 69 -13.44 -17.48 28.46
N ALA A 70 -12.56 -18.45 28.55
CA ALA A 70 -11.13 -18.28 28.26
C ALA A 70 -10.62 -19.54 27.56
N PHE A 71 -9.69 -19.38 26.60
CA PHE A 71 -9.18 -20.46 25.79
C PHE A 71 -7.67 -20.31 25.60
N SER A 72 -6.95 -21.41 25.76
CA SER A 72 -5.55 -21.54 25.33
C SER A 72 -5.45 -21.80 23.83
N GLY A 73 -4.24 -21.72 23.28
CA GLY A 73 -3.97 -22.13 21.90
C GLY A 73 -4.39 -23.59 21.63
N ALA A 74 -4.12 -24.49 22.54
CA ALA A 74 -4.51 -25.90 22.44
C ALA A 74 -6.04 -26.09 22.36
N ASP A 75 -6.82 -25.28 23.10
CA ASP A 75 -8.28 -25.33 23.06
C ASP A 75 -8.87 -24.87 21.73
N LEU A 76 -8.17 -23.99 21.00
CA LEU A 76 -8.65 -23.38 19.75
C LEU A 76 -8.04 -24.00 18.51
N ALA A 77 -6.91 -24.70 18.62
CA ALA A 77 -6.22 -25.30 17.47
C ALA A 77 -7.12 -26.28 16.69
N GLU A 78 -8.01 -27.01 17.39
CA GLU A 78 -8.97 -27.87 16.69
C GLU A 78 -9.95 -27.04 15.86
N GLY A 79 -9.88 -27.17 14.55
CA GLY A 79 -10.75 -26.48 13.57
C GLY A 79 -10.23 -25.14 13.08
N LEU A 80 -8.97 -24.77 13.39
CA LEU A 80 -8.26 -23.66 12.79
C LEU A 80 -7.07 -24.14 11.97
N GLY A 81 -7.02 -23.72 10.71
CA GLY A 81 -5.86 -23.92 9.83
C GLY A 81 -4.80 -22.83 9.98
N SER A 82 -3.70 -22.98 9.26
CA SER A 82 -2.63 -21.98 9.16
C SER A 82 -3.12 -20.71 8.48
N LEU A 83 -2.66 -19.55 8.94
CA LEU A 83 -2.83 -18.29 8.23
C LEU A 83 -2.10 -18.35 6.88
N PRO A 84 -2.69 -17.82 5.81
CA PRO A 84 -2.22 -18.05 4.45
C PRO A 84 -1.07 -17.14 4.04
N CYS A 85 -0.13 -17.68 3.26
CA CYS A 85 0.74 -16.90 2.37
C CYS A 85 0.25 -17.10 0.93
N ALA A 86 -0.16 -16.02 0.27
CA ALA A 86 -0.70 -16.06 -1.09
C ALA A 86 0.37 -15.78 -2.17
N TRP A 87 1.62 -15.62 -1.78
CA TRP A 87 2.71 -15.34 -2.74
C TRP A 87 3.96 -16.19 -2.54
N PRO A 88 3.90 -17.50 -2.82
CA PRO A 88 5.08 -18.37 -2.79
C PRO A 88 5.97 -18.12 -4.02
N VAL A 89 6.90 -17.17 -3.92
CA VAL A 89 7.70 -16.62 -5.03
C VAL A 89 8.63 -17.60 -5.74
N THR A 90 8.99 -18.74 -5.09
CA THR A 90 9.78 -19.83 -5.67
C THR A 90 9.10 -21.18 -5.43
N GLU A 91 9.55 -22.25 -6.13
CA GLU A 91 9.00 -23.61 -5.92
C GLU A 91 9.47 -24.22 -4.61
N ASP A 92 10.67 -23.89 -4.21
CA ASP A 92 11.37 -24.40 -3.02
C ASP A 92 11.28 -23.49 -1.81
N ILE A 93 10.40 -22.48 -1.85
CA ILE A 93 10.19 -21.58 -0.72
C ILE A 93 9.81 -22.35 0.54
N VAL A 94 10.43 -22.01 1.65
CA VAL A 94 10.07 -22.55 2.96
C VAL A 94 8.80 -21.87 3.47
N LEU A 95 7.73 -22.64 3.59
CA LEU A 95 6.44 -22.19 4.12
C LEU A 95 6.21 -22.82 5.51
N PRO A 96 6.48 -22.10 6.59
CA PRO A 96 6.16 -22.58 7.93
C PRO A 96 4.65 -22.46 8.19
N ASP A 97 4.13 -23.30 9.06
CA ASP A 97 2.78 -23.12 9.59
C ASP A 97 2.72 -21.84 10.43
N HIS A 98 1.68 -21.05 10.22
CA HIS A 98 1.39 -19.82 10.98
C HIS A 98 0.03 -19.97 11.68
N PRO A 99 0.00 -20.55 12.88
CA PRO A 99 -1.25 -20.75 13.60
C PRO A 99 -1.84 -19.40 14.07
N PRO A 100 -3.16 -19.21 14.05
CA PRO A 100 -3.81 -18.00 14.58
C PRO A 100 -3.53 -17.74 16.07
N VAL A 101 -3.11 -18.75 16.80
CA VAL A 101 -2.71 -18.72 18.22
C VAL A 101 -1.65 -19.79 18.45
N ALA A 102 -0.60 -19.45 19.19
CA ALA A 102 0.49 -20.39 19.48
C ALA A 102 0.02 -21.54 20.38
N VAL A 103 0.52 -22.74 20.09
CA VAL A 103 0.25 -23.96 20.88
C VAL A 103 1.50 -24.39 21.64
N ASP A 104 2.59 -24.67 20.91
CA ASP A 104 3.80 -25.25 21.49
C ASP A 104 4.99 -24.28 21.53
N GLU A 105 4.99 -23.26 20.68
CA GLU A 105 6.12 -22.35 20.52
C GLU A 105 5.68 -20.97 20.06
N VAL A 106 6.25 -19.93 20.65
CA VAL A 106 6.14 -18.55 20.21
C VAL A 106 7.42 -18.13 19.51
N ARG A 107 7.30 -17.35 18.43
CA ARG A 107 8.40 -16.98 17.54
C ARG A 107 8.66 -15.51 17.39
N HIS A 108 7.80 -14.68 17.98
CA HIS A 108 8.06 -13.25 18.16
C HIS A 108 7.33 -12.71 19.39
N ALA A 109 7.86 -11.65 19.98
CA ALA A 109 7.13 -10.90 21.00
C ALA A 109 5.85 -10.33 20.34
N GLY A 110 4.68 -10.67 20.91
CA GLY A 110 3.39 -10.31 20.33
C GLY A 110 2.60 -11.50 19.75
N ASP A 111 3.18 -12.70 19.63
CA ASP A 111 2.44 -13.91 19.24
C ASP A 111 1.22 -14.12 20.17
N PRO A 112 0.00 -14.38 19.66
CA PRO A 112 -1.15 -14.76 20.45
C PRO A 112 -0.91 -16.10 21.17
N VAL A 113 -1.23 -16.18 22.47
CA VAL A 113 -1.05 -17.40 23.28
C VAL A 113 -2.36 -17.91 23.87
N ALA A 114 -3.23 -17.00 24.26
CA ALA A 114 -4.54 -17.31 24.83
C ALA A 114 -5.51 -16.19 24.56
N VAL A 115 -6.81 -16.44 24.75
CA VAL A 115 -7.85 -15.44 24.62
C VAL A 115 -8.80 -15.49 25.82
N VAL A 116 -9.30 -14.31 26.22
CA VAL A 116 -10.39 -14.14 27.18
C VAL A 116 -11.58 -13.50 26.49
N VAL A 117 -12.77 -13.94 26.86
CA VAL A 117 -14.05 -13.39 26.40
C VAL A 117 -14.84 -12.93 27.62
N ALA A 118 -15.18 -11.65 27.67
CA ALA A 118 -15.92 -11.08 28.79
C ALA A 118 -17.11 -10.21 28.34
N ARG A 119 -17.90 -9.73 29.31
CA ARG A 119 -19.07 -8.87 29.05
C ARG A 119 -18.70 -7.48 28.55
N ASP A 120 -17.52 -7.01 28.87
CA ASP A 120 -16.99 -5.73 28.45
C ASP A 120 -15.46 -5.81 28.27
N ARG A 121 -14.86 -4.80 27.62
CA ARG A 121 -13.43 -4.78 27.28
C ARG A 121 -12.51 -4.68 28.49
N TYR A 122 -12.98 -4.08 29.59
CA TYR A 122 -12.19 -3.90 30.80
C TYR A 122 -12.06 -5.22 31.53
N ALA A 123 -13.20 -5.92 31.74
CA ALA A 123 -13.19 -7.25 32.32
C ALA A 123 -12.37 -8.26 31.51
N ALA A 124 -12.39 -8.14 30.18
CA ALA A 124 -11.56 -8.98 29.30
C ALA A 124 -10.05 -8.69 29.49
N ALA A 125 -9.67 -7.41 29.53
CA ALA A 125 -8.27 -7.00 29.73
C ALA A 125 -7.74 -7.38 31.12
N ASP A 126 -8.50 -7.10 32.18
CA ASP A 126 -8.13 -7.44 33.57
C ASP A 126 -7.95 -8.95 33.76
N ALA A 127 -8.75 -9.76 33.06
CA ALA A 127 -8.66 -11.21 33.15
C ALA A 127 -7.45 -11.81 32.42
N LEU A 128 -6.86 -11.12 31.45
CA LEU A 128 -5.61 -11.57 30.82
C LEU A 128 -4.48 -11.69 31.83
N GLU A 129 -4.42 -10.80 32.83
CA GLU A 129 -3.38 -10.80 33.87
C GLU A 129 -3.47 -12.02 34.81
N ALA A 130 -4.60 -12.73 34.80
CA ALA A 130 -4.79 -13.92 35.60
C ALA A 130 -4.41 -15.22 34.89
N ILE A 131 -4.11 -15.18 33.59
CA ILE A 131 -3.64 -16.35 32.85
C ILE A 131 -2.19 -16.62 33.18
N GLU A 132 -1.89 -17.87 33.56
CA GLU A 132 -0.51 -18.31 33.82
C GLU A 132 0.07 -18.99 32.60
N VAL A 133 1.24 -18.55 32.16
CA VAL A 133 1.98 -19.17 31.05
C VAL A 133 3.40 -19.47 31.45
N ASP A 134 3.82 -20.73 31.29
CA ASP A 134 5.19 -21.17 31.51
C ASP A 134 5.95 -21.26 30.18
N TYR A 135 7.03 -20.50 30.07
CA TYR A 135 7.89 -20.45 28.89
C TYR A 135 9.26 -21.11 29.15
N ASP A 136 9.76 -21.86 28.18
CA ASP A 136 11.14 -22.32 28.11
C ASP A 136 11.86 -21.50 27.01
N PRO A 137 12.67 -20.49 27.39
CA PRO A 137 13.27 -19.58 26.41
C PRO A 137 14.19 -20.26 25.40
N LEU A 138 14.11 -19.81 24.15
CA LEU A 138 14.99 -20.23 23.06
C LEU A 138 15.82 -19.02 22.59
N PRO A 139 17.00 -19.22 21.98
CA PRO A 139 17.81 -18.11 21.46
C PRO A 139 17.04 -17.34 20.37
N PRO A 140 16.97 -15.99 20.46
CA PRO A 140 16.38 -15.18 19.41
C PRO A 140 17.28 -15.13 18.16
N VAL A 141 16.68 -14.92 17.00
CA VAL A 141 17.36 -14.76 15.71
C VAL A 141 17.05 -13.34 15.22
N LEU A 142 18.02 -12.45 15.26
CA LEU A 142 17.80 -11.02 14.99
C LEU A 142 18.64 -10.47 13.84
N ASP A 143 19.84 -11.00 13.63
CA ASP A 143 20.73 -10.54 12.57
C ASP A 143 20.55 -11.39 11.31
N LEU A 144 20.33 -10.73 10.17
CA LEU A 144 20.01 -11.40 8.90
C LEU A 144 21.19 -12.22 8.34
N GLU A 145 22.41 -11.73 8.51
CA GLU A 145 23.62 -12.39 8.02
C GLU A 145 23.98 -13.56 8.93
N ALA A 146 23.95 -13.35 10.24
CA ALA A 146 24.20 -14.40 11.22
C ALA A 146 23.15 -15.53 11.16
N ALA A 147 21.90 -15.21 10.84
CA ALA A 147 20.84 -16.20 10.70
C ALA A 147 21.07 -17.22 9.56
N LEU A 148 21.93 -16.88 8.59
CA LEU A 148 22.27 -17.75 7.46
C LEU A 148 23.49 -18.63 7.70
N ALA A 149 24.14 -18.53 8.88
CA ALA A 149 25.25 -19.40 9.25
C ALA A 149 24.75 -20.85 9.51
N ASP A 150 25.60 -21.83 9.25
CA ASP A 150 25.25 -23.26 9.39
C ASP A 150 24.91 -23.66 10.84
N ASP A 151 25.43 -22.96 11.82
CA ASP A 151 25.23 -23.19 13.26
C ASP A 151 24.26 -22.18 13.91
N ALA A 152 23.57 -21.36 13.11
CA ALA A 152 22.61 -20.39 13.62
C ALA A 152 21.44 -21.06 14.33
N PRO A 153 20.91 -20.44 15.42
CA PRO A 153 19.63 -20.85 15.97
C PRO A 153 18.54 -20.78 14.89
N LEU A 154 17.59 -21.70 14.92
CA LEU A 154 16.53 -21.78 13.91
C LEU A 154 15.22 -21.19 14.46
N VAL A 155 14.58 -20.31 13.70
CA VAL A 155 13.24 -19.80 13.98
C VAL A 155 12.20 -20.93 13.85
N HIS A 156 12.39 -21.80 12.85
CA HIS A 156 11.56 -22.97 12.59
C HIS A 156 12.44 -24.21 12.57
N SER A 157 12.60 -24.87 13.71
CA SER A 157 13.51 -26.03 13.85
C SER A 157 13.13 -27.20 12.95
N ASP A 158 11.84 -27.38 12.65
CA ASP A 158 11.31 -28.40 11.73
C ASP A 158 11.67 -28.16 10.26
N LYS A 159 11.99 -26.91 9.89
CA LYS A 159 12.40 -26.54 8.54
C LYS A 159 13.91 -26.67 8.31
N GLY A 160 14.71 -26.66 9.36
CA GLY A 160 16.16 -26.86 9.30
C GLY A 160 16.96 -25.70 8.68
N THR A 161 16.34 -24.54 8.44
CA THR A 161 16.99 -23.37 7.87
C THR A 161 16.21 -22.08 8.19
N ASN A 162 16.95 -20.95 8.32
CA ASN A 162 16.35 -19.62 8.37
C ASN A 162 16.27 -18.96 6.97
N ARG A 163 16.84 -19.60 5.94
CA ARG A 163 16.68 -19.13 4.55
C ARG A 163 15.28 -19.47 4.06
N CYS A 164 14.44 -18.46 3.87
CA CYS A 164 13.08 -18.62 3.36
C CYS A 164 13.09 -19.00 1.88
N TYR A 165 13.83 -18.24 1.07
CA TYR A 165 14.01 -18.45 -0.37
C TYR A 165 15.25 -17.71 -0.88
N THR A 166 15.66 -18.02 -2.11
CA THR A 166 16.57 -17.19 -2.91
C THR A 166 15.95 -17.00 -4.29
N TRP A 167 15.79 -15.75 -4.71
CA TRP A 167 15.15 -15.39 -5.96
C TRP A 167 16.09 -14.53 -6.82
N PRO A 168 16.59 -15.05 -7.96
CA PRO A 168 17.49 -14.33 -8.87
C PRO A 168 16.74 -13.71 -10.04
N LEU A 169 17.25 -12.58 -10.55
CA LEU A 169 16.88 -11.96 -11.83
C LEU A 169 18.12 -11.37 -12.49
N ALA A 170 18.62 -12.04 -13.52
CA ALA A 170 19.73 -11.53 -14.34
C ALA A 170 19.26 -11.30 -15.77
N THR A 171 19.45 -10.09 -16.27
CA THR A 171 18.98 -9.67 -17.60
C THR A 171 19.98 -8.76 -18.30
N GLY A 172 19.93 -8.72 -19.63
CA GLY A 172 20.88 -7.99 -20.43
C GLY A 172 22.23 -8.73 -20.56
N GLU A 173 23.34 -7.99 -20.52
CA GLU A 173 24.67 -8.56 -20.51
C GLU A 173 25.06 -9.11 -19.13
N ASP A 174 26.08 -9.95 -19.08
CA ASP A 174 26.67 -10.38 -17.81
C ASP A 174 27.30 -9.19 -17.05
N PHE A 175 26.87 -8.96 -15.81
CA PHE A 175 27.32 -7.81 -15.02
C PHE A 175 28.83 -7.79 -14.81
N ASP A 176 29.48 -8.92 -14.55
CA ASP A 176 30.92 -8.98 -14.35
C ASP A 176 31.70 -8.61 -15.63
N SER A 177 31.15 -8.90 -16.79
CA SER A 177 31.71 -8.48 -18.07
C SER A 177 31.56 -6.98 -18.27
N VAL A 178 30.42 -6.43 -17.92
CA VAL A 178 30.16 -4.98 -17.95
C VAL A 178 31.07 -4.26 -16.97
N ARG A 179 31.20 -4.77 -15.75
CA ARG A 179 32.06 -4.22 -14.70
C ARG A 179 33.53 -4.13 -15.13
N ARG A 180 34.04 -5.15 -15.82
CA ARG A 180 35.45 -5.15 -16.32
C ARG A 180 35.73 -4.08 -17.35
N ARG A 181 34.75 -3.62 -18.13
CA ARG A 181 34.90 -2.55 -19.13
C ARG A 181 34.48 -1.17 -18.60
N ALA A 182 33.88 -1.11 -17.42
CA ALA A 182 33.49 0.15 -16.81
C ALA A 182 34.72 0.95 -16.38
N GLU A 183 34.64 2.26 -16.52
CA GLU A 183 35.73 3.18 -16.13
C GLU A 183 35.55 3.66 -14.68
N VAL A 184 34.29 3.63 -14.18
CA VAL A 184 33.93 3.95 -12.81
C VAL A 184 32.96 2.90 -12.29
N THR A 185 33.19 2.48 -11.05
CA THR A 185 32.31 1.56 -10.33
C THR A 185 32.12 2.08 -8.92
N VAL A 186 30.89 2.19 -8.47
CA VAL A 186 30.52 2.55 -7.11
C VAL A 186 29.79 1.40 -6.45
N LYS A 187 30.21 1.00 -5.25
CA LYS A 187 29.58 -0.03 -4.45
C LYS A 187 29.20 0.54 -3.09
N ARG A 188 27.98 0.24 -2.61
CA ARG A 188 27.46 0.68 -1.31
C ARG A 188 26.64 -0.41 -0.67
N ARG A 189 26.56 -0.35 0.65
CA ARG A 189 25.63 -1.13 1.46
C ARG A 189 24.66 -0.19 2.12
N TYR A 190 23.36 -0.37 1.88
CA TYR A 190 22.31 0.41 2.50
C TYR A 190 21.49 -0.47 3.45
N HIS A 191 21.12 0.11 4.60
CA HIS A 191 20.22 -0.51 5.56
C HIS A 191 18.91 0.25 5.55
N GLN A 192 17.82 -0.44 5.30
CA GLN A 192 16.50 0.09 5.52
C GLN A 192 15.93 -0.50 6.81
N GLN A 193 15.69 0.37 7.77
CA GLN A 193 15.12 -0.01 9.05
C GLN A 193 13.70 -0.53 8.89
N ARG A 194 13.23 -1.32 9.87
CA ARG A 194 11.83 -1.71 9.93
C ARG A 194 10.95 -0.54 10.33
N LEU A 195 9.77 -0.46 9.71
CA LEU A 195 8.76 0.57 9.97
C LEU A 195 7.44 -0.08 10.37
N ILE A 196 6.64 0.64 11.15
CA ILE A 196 5.30 0.24 11.54
C ILE A 196 4.30 1.06 10.73
N PRO A 197 3.43 0.44 9.90
CA PRO A 197 2.36 1.16 9.20
C PRO A 197 1.33 1.67 10.21
N ASN A 198 1.50 2.88 10.68
CA ASN A 198 0.76 3.43 11.80
C ASN A 198 -0.57 4.08 11.35
N ALA A 199 -1.57 3.27 10.98
CA ALA A 199 -2.92 3.75 10.72
C ALA A 199 -3.54 4.37 11.99
N MET A 200 -4.24 5.52 11.85
CA MET A 200 -4.86 6.18 13.01
C MET A 200 -5.96 5.34 13.67
N GLU A 201 -6.76 4.63 12.89
CA GLU A 201 -7.66 3.60 13.39
C GLU A 201 -6.88 2.30 13.59
N PRO A 202 -6.78 1.73 14.82
CA PRO A 202 -6.29 0.37 15.05
C PRO A 202 -7.18 -0.67 14.36
N ARG A 203 -6.72 -1.93 14.32
CA ARG A 203 -7.53 -3.03 13.79
C ARG A 203 -8.70 -3.34 14.75
N ALA A 204 -9.82 -3.78 14.17
CA ALA A 204 -10.96 -4.26 14.94
C ALA A 204 -11.75 -5.28 14.11
N VAL A 205 -12.39 -6.22 14.80
CA VAL A 205 -13.31 -7.18 14.18
C VAL A 205 -14.53 -7.40 15.08
N VAL A 206 -15.71 -7.49 14.46
CA VAL A 206 -16.96 -7.86 15.12
C VAL A 206 -17.59 -9.00 14.36
N VAL A 207 -17.79 -10.13 15.01
CA VAL A 207 -18.42 -11.31 14.43
C VAL A 207 -19.80 -11.51 15.02
N THR A 208 -20.81 -11.61 14.17
CA THR A 208 -22.20 -11.86 14.57
C THR A 208 -22.70 -13.16 13.95
N PRO A 209 -22.93 -14.23 14.73
CA PRO A 209 -23.56 -15.44 14.25
C PRO A 209 -25.07 -15.22 14.03
N ILE A 210 -25.61 -15.77 12.92
CA ILE A 210 -27.03 -15.75 12.58
C ILE A 210 -27.59 -17.17 12.77
N ALA A 211 -28.15 -17.43 13.94
CA ALA A 211 -28.56 -18.77 14.33
C ALA A 211 -29.58 -19.43 13.39
N ALA A 212 -30.44 -18.65 12.74
CA ALA A 212 -31.49 -19.15 11.85
C ALA A 212 -30.93 -19.76 10.55
N SER A 213 -29.84 -19.22 10.01
CA SER A 213 -29.25 -19.65 8.75
C SER A 213 -27.88 -20.33 8.89
N GLY A 214 -27.29 -20.26 10.08
CA GLY A 214 -25.92 -20.74 10.32
C GLY A 214 -24.86 -19.89 9.63
N GLU A 215 -25.19 -18.64 9.30
CA GLU A 215 -24.30 -17.66 8.67
C GLU A 215 -23.60 -16.78 9.71
N TYR A 216 -22.56 -16.10 9.28
CA TYR A 216 -21.80 -15.15 10.08
C TYR A 216 -21.62 -13.85 9.34
N THR A 217 -21.93 -12.72 9.98
CA THR A 217 -21.50 -11.41 9.51
C THR A 217 -20.23 -11.03 10.27
N VAL A 218 -19.17 -10.74 9.51
CA VAL A 218 -17.86 -10.31 10.01
C VAL A 218 -17.66 -8.87 9.60
N TYR A 219 -17.69 -7.94 10.54
CA TYR A 219 -17.25 -6.57 10.32
C TYR A 219 -15.77 -6.52 10.64
N SER A 220 -14.95 -6.02 9.72
CA SER A 220 -13.50 -5.90 9.92
C SER A 220 -12.98 -4.57 9.39
N ALA A 221 -12.06 -3.96 10.14
CA ALA A 221 -11.27 -2.82 9.68
C ALA A 221 -10.21 -3.32 8.68
N THR A 222 -10.63 -3.69 7.48
CA THR A 222 -9.80 -4.33 6.45
C THR A 222 -9.78 -3.56 5.13
N GLN A 223 -8.69 -3.69 4.38
CA GLN A 223 -8.56 -3.21 2.99
C GLN A 223 -9.11 -4.22 1.98
N ILE A 224 -9.34 -5.49 2.41
CA ILE A 224 -9.52 -6.64 1.53
C ILE A 224 -10.72 -7.52 1.91
N PRO A 225 -11.95 -6.98 2.03
CA PRO A 225 -13.10 -7.76 2.50
C PRO A 225 -13.39 -9.02 1.67
N HIS A 226 -13.18 -9.00 0.34
CA HIS A 226 -13.43 -10.16 -0.52
C HIS A 226 -12.36 -11.24 -0.32
N ILE A 227 -11.10 -10.87 -0.31
CA ILE A 227 -9.99 -11.80 -0.04
C ILE A 227 -10.09 -12.33 1.38
N LEU A 228 -10.39 -11.47 2.37
CA LEU A 228 -10.58 -11.87 3.76
C LEU A 228 -11.67 -12.93 3.91
N ARG A 229 -12.80 -12.79 3.20
CA ARG A 229 -13.89 -13.79 3.20
C ARG A 229 -13.40 -15.17 2.78
N ILE A 230 -12.66 -15.26 1.66
CA ILE A 230 -12.13 -16.52 1.13
C ILE A 230 -11.11 -17.12 2.12
N MET A 231 -10.21 -16.30 2.64
CA MET A 231 -9.15 -16.75 3.54
C MET A 231 -9.71 -17.19 4.90
N LEU A 232 -10.69 -16.46 5.47
CA LEU A 232 -11.38 -16.90 6.69
C LEU A 232 -12.11 -18.22 6.48
N ALA A 233 -12.72 -18.44 5.31
CA ALA A 233 -13.34 -19.74 5.00
C ALA A 233 -12.29 -20.87 5.01
N THR A 234 -11.11 -20.62 4.44
CA THR A 234 -10.00 -21.59 4.41
C THR A 234 -9.47 -21.87 5.82
N VAL A 235 -9.19 -20.82 6.61
CA VAL A 235 -8.60 -20.95 7.96
C VAL A 235 -9.57 -21.58 8.95
N THR A 236 -10.88 -21.26 8.89
CA THR A 236 -11.87 -21.73 9.87
C THR A 236 -12.68 -22.94 9.43
N GLY A 237 -12.55 -23.35 8.17
CA GLY A 237 -13.36 -24.42 7.57
C GLY A 237 -14.85 -24.09 7.45
N ILE A 238 -15.26 -22.83 7.65
CA ILE A 238 -16.65 -22.37 7.45
C ILE A 238 -16.85 -22.14 5.95
N PRO A 239 -17.87 -22.72 5.31
CA PRO A 239 -18.11 -22.52 3.90
C PRO A 239 -18.25 -21.03 3.55
N GLU A 240 -17.60 -20.58 2.49
CA GLU A 240 -17.55 -19.18 2.04
C GLU A 240 -18.93 -18.53 1.94
N GLN A 241 -19.92 -19.25 1.41
CA GLN A 241 -21.31 -18.74 1.30
C GLN A 241 -22.01 -18.52 2.64
N LYS A 242 -21.42 -18.96 3.75
CA LYS A 242 -21.89 -18.70 5.11
C LYS A 242 -21.21 -17.49 5.76
N LEU A 243 -20.27 -16.87 5.05
CA LEU A 243 -19.53 -15.69 5.50
C LEU A 243 -19.94 -14.47 4.69
N ARG A 244 -20.38 -13.43 5.37
CA ARG A 244 -20.50 -12.07 4.86
C ARG A 244 -19.45 -11.22 5.54
N VAL A 245 -18.53 -10.61 4.80
CA VAL A 245 -17.56 -9.67 5.33
C VAL A 245 -17.97 -8.25 4.96
N ILE A 246 -17.90 -7.36 5.92
CA ILE A 246 -18.22 -5.94 5.74
C ILE A 246 -17.04 -5.13 6.27
N ALA A 247 -16.40 -4.36 5.40
CA ALA A 247 -15.48 -3.29 5.76
C ALA A 247 -16.27 -1.98 5.84
N PRO A 248 -16.61 -1.48 7.05
CA PRO A 248 -17.30 -0.21 7.20
C PRO A 248 -16.36 0.97 6.89
N ASP A 249 -16.46 2.11 7.56
CA ASP A 249 -15.42 3.14 7.46
C ASP A 249 -14.10 2.61 7.98
N VAL A 250 -13.02 2.77 7.22
CA VAL A 250 -11.67 2.33 7.59
C VAL A 250 -10.74 3.53 7.68
N GLY A 251 -10.18 3.75 8.87
CA GLY A 251 -9.38 4.91 9.24
C GLY A 251 -7.89 4.77 8.94
N GLY A 252 -7.57 4.52 7.66
CA GLY A 252 -6.23 4.26 7.17
C GLY A 252 -5.92 2.77 7.11
N GLY A 253 -5.05 2.40 6.19
CA GLY A 253 -4.57 1.04 6.01
C GLY A 253 -3.08 1.00 5.77
N PHE A 254 -2.62 1.64 4.69
CA PHE A 254 -1.21 1.74 4.29
C PHE A 254 -0.49 0.39 4.12
N GLY A 255 -1.27 -0.70 3.95
CA GLY A 255 -0.81 -2.08 3.93
C GLY A 255 -1.11 -2.84 5.22
N SER A 256 -1.17 -2.21 6.40
CA SER A 256 -1.37 -2.88 7.69
C SER A 256 -2.69 -3.66 7.79
N LYS A 257 -3.66 -3.33 6.98
CA LYS A 257 -4.98 -3.98 6.93
C LYS A 257 -5.18 -4.84 5.66
N LEU A 258 -4.07 -5.17 4.98
CA LEU A 258 -4.02 -6.05 3.80
C LEU A 258 -3.69 -7.50 4.23
N GLN A 259 -4.20 -7.97 5.35
CA GLN A 259 -3.84 -9.28 5.89
C GLN A 259 -5.07 -10.06 6.34
N VAL A 260 -4.84 -11.34 6.62
CA VAL A 260 -5.71 -12.16 7.44
C VAL A 260 -4.97 -12.42 8.73
N TYR A 261 -5.36 -11.73 9.77
CA TYR A 261 -4.72 -11.85 11.08
C TYR A 261 -5.35 -12.95 11.94
N GLY A 262 -4.58 -13.43 12.90
CA GLY A 262 -5.05 -14.43 13.84
C GLY A 262 -6.31 -13.99 14.59
N GLU A 263 -6.41 -12.70 14.94
CA GLU A 263 -7.54 -12.16 15.73
C GLU A 263 -8.88 -12.23 14.99
N GLU A 264 -8.87 -12.10 13.65
CA GLU A 264 -10.09 -12.25 12.85
C GLU A 264 -10.58 -13.70 12.85
N ALA A 265 -9.65 -14.65 12.69
CA ALA A 265 -9.95 -16.08 12.75
C ALA A 265 -10.38 -16.51 14.17
N LEU A 266 -9.71 -16.00 15.21
CA LEU A 266 -10.03 -16.25 16.61
C LEU A 266 -11.41 -15.72 17.00
N ALA A 267 -11.75 -14.47 16.61
CA ALA A 267 -13.05 -13.90 16.85
C ALA A 267 -14.17 -14.72 16.20
N LEU A 268 -13.94 -15.21 14.98
CA LEU A 268 -14.89 -16.04 14.24
C LEU A 268 -15.03 -17.44 14.89
N ALA A 269 -13.92 -18.09 15.28
CA ALA A 269 -13.93 -19.38 15.97
C ALA A 269 -14.63 -19.30 17.33
N VAL A 270 -14.35 -18.27 18.11
CA VAL A 270 -14.96 -18.03 19.42
C VAL A 270 -16.45 -17.71 19.29
N ALA A 271 -16.84 -16.85 18.34
CA ALA A 271 -18.26 -16.55 18.07
C ALA A 271 -19.05 -17.81 17.67
N ARG A 272 -18.44 -18.68 16.84
CA ARG A 272 -19.02 -19.99 16.46
C ARG A 272 -19.19 -20.88 17.67
N ARG A 273 -18.19 -20.97 18.55
CA ARG A 273 -18.19 -21.87 19.74
C ARG A 273 -19.22 -21.42 20.79
N LEU A 274 -19.34 -20.11 20.98
CA LEU A 274 -20.26 -19.54 21.99
C LEU A 274 -21.68 -19.28 21.46
N GLY A 275 -21.89 -19.28 20.14
CA GLY A 275 -23.17 -18.89 19.52
C GLY A 275 -23.56 -17.43 19.79
N ARG A 276 -22.61 -16.56 20.10
CA ARG A 276 -22.82 -15.16 20.52
C ARG A 276 -21.93 -14.20 19.71
N PRO A 277 -22.37 -12.95 19.55
CA PRO A 277 -21.53 -11.93 18.93
C PRO A 277 -20.25 -11.68 19.75
N VAL A 278 -19.11 -11.54 19.05
CA VAL A 278 -17.78 -11.29 19.64
C VAL A 278 -17.11 -10.13 18.94
N LYS A 279 -16.53 -9.22 19.72
CA LYS A 279 -15.72 -8.09 19.25
C LYS A 279 -14.32 -8.18 19.83
N TRP A 280 -13.33 -7.98 18.99
CA TRP A 280 -11.96 -7.65 19.38
C TRP A 280 -11.60 -6.26 18.82
N THR A 281 -10.88 -5.47 19.62
CA THR A 281 -10.35 -4.16 19.24
C THR A 281 -8.92 -4.08 19.71
N GLU A 282 -8.05 -3.82 18.77
CA GLU A 282 -6.61 -3.67 19.00
C GLU A 282 -6.31 -2.41 19.83
N SER A 283 -5.44 -2.52 20.82
CA SER A 283 -4.81 -1.37 21.44
C SER A 283 -3.64 -0.85 20.56
N ARG A 284 -3.24 0.38 20.76
CA ARG A 284 -2.11 0.94 19.99
C ARG A 284 -0.80 0.15 20.23
N SER A 285 -0.53 -0.24 21.46
CA SER A 285 0.66 -1.04 21.79
C SER A 285 0.61 -2.44 21.18
N GLU A 286 -0.58 -3.08 21.15
CA GLU A 286 -0.74 -4.33 20.39
C GLU A 286 -0.46 -4.15 18.91
N GLY A 287 -0.92 -3.03 18.31
CA GLY A 287 -0.68 -2.72 16.91
C GLY A 287 0.81 -2.64 16.57
N TYR A 288 1.65 -2.12 17.46
CA TYR A 288 3.09 -2.10 17.24
C TYR A 288 3.74 -3.48 17.34
N LEU A 289 3.24 -4.36 18.20
CA LEU A 289 3.79 -5.70 18.42
C LEU A 289 3.28 -6.73 17.42
N ALA A 290 2.00 -6.66 17.04
CA ALA A 290 1.28 -7.75 16.38
C ALA A 290 0.81 -7.43 14.96
N THR A 291 0.70 -6.16 14.58
CA THR A 291 0.53 -5.77 13.17
C THR A 291 1.87 -5.89 12.47
N HIS A 292 1.89 -6.42 11.25
CA HIS A 292 3.14 -6.59 10.50
C HIS A 292 3.89 -5.26 10.31
N HIS A 293 5.21 -5.35 10.21
CA HIS A 293 6.09 -4.23 9.89
C HIS A 293 6.35 -4.15 8.38
N GLY A 294 6.83 -3.01 7.90
CA GLY A 294 7.35 -2.85 6.55
C GLY A 294 8.87 -2.69 6.51
N ARG A 295 9.45 -2.68 5.32
CA ARG A 295 10.89 -2.50 5.06
C ARG A 295 11.73 -3.65 5.66
N GLY A 296 12.81 -3.34 6.42
CA GLY A 296 13.67 -4.36 7.05
C GLY A 296 14.58 -5.05 6.04
N MET A 297 15.48 -4.31 5.36
CA MET A 297 16.32 -4.85 4.28
C MET A 297 17.76 -4.38 4.39
N ILE A 298 18.69 -5.25 3.98
CA ILE A 298 20.09 -4.91 3.72
C ILE A 298 20.31 -5.05 2.22
N GLN A 299 20.82 -3.98 1.59
CA GLN A 299 20.97 -3.87 0.13
C GLN A 299 22.43 -3.61 -0.21
N ASP A 300 23.12 -4.62 -0.71
CA ASP A 300 24.43 -4.44 -1.35
C ASP A 300 24.18 -4.08 -2.82
N ILE A 301 24.57 -2.87 -3.22
CA ILE A 301 24.32 -2.35 -4.55
C ILE A 301 25.63 -1.89 -5.20
N GLU A 302 25.81 -2.24 -6.47
CA GLU A 302 26.98 -1.87 -7.28
C GLU A 302 26.53 -1.35 -8.63
N ILE A 303 26.99 -0.15 -9.01
CA ILE A 303 26.70 0.49 -10.29
C ILE A 303 27.99 0.68 -11.08
N ALA A 304 27.94 0.37 -12.38
CA ALA A 304 29.03 0.50 -13.31
C ALA A 304 28.71 1.55 -14.39
N ALA A 305 29.66 2.44 -14.68
CA ALA A 305 29.47 3.54 -15.62
C ALA A 305 30.75 3.89 -16.41
N THR A 306 30.60 4.70 -17.48
CA THR A 306 31.70 5.40 -18.12
C THR A 306 32.05 6.69 -17.37
N ARG A 307 33.20 7.31 -17.66
CA ARG A 307 33.58 8.62 -17.09
C ARG A 307 32.66 9.76 -17.50
N GLU A 308 32.00 9.63 -18.63
CA GLU A 308 30.98 10.59 -19.09
C GLU A 308 29.64 10.39 -18.36
N GLY A 309 29.55 9.41 -17.49
CA GLY A 309 28.34 9.12 -16.68
C GLY A 309 27.26 8.31 -17.41
N LYS A 310 27.57 7.60 -18.50
CA LYS A 310 26.64 6.61 -19.07
C LYS A 310 26.63 5.38 -18.18
N LEU A 311 25.45 4.96 -17.72
CA LEU A 311 25.28 3.74 -16.96
C LEU A 311 25.47 2.52 -17.87
N LEU A 312 26.21 1.55 -17.38
CA LEU A 312 26.48 0.29 -18.07
C LEU A 312 25.79 -0.88 -17.39
N GLY A 313 25.71 -0.89 -16.06
CA GLY A 313 25.06 -1.98 -15.35
C GLY A 313 24.83 -1.71 -13.89
N LEU A 314 23.91 -2.50 -13.33
CA LEU A 314 23.51 -2.48 -11.93
C LEU A 314 23.49 -3.89 -11.37
N LYS A 315 24.08 -4.09 -10.20
CA LYS A 315 23.98 -5.32 -9.41
C LYS A 315 23.41 -5.03 -8.04
N VAL A 316 22.53 -5.89 -7.57
CA VAL A 316 21.89 -5.79 -6.26
C VAL A 316 21.83 -7.16 -5.59
N ASP A 317 22.46 -7.28 -4.42
CA ASP A 317 22.31 -8.42 -3.53
C ASP A 317 21.49 -7.96 -2.31
N LEU A 318 20.30 -8.53 -2.13
CA LEU A 318 19.31 -8.10 -1.13
C LEU A 318 19.09 -9.18 -0.09
N LEU A 319 19.24 -8.85 1.20
CA LEU A 319 18.72 -9.62 2.31
C LEU A 319 17.43 -8.96 2.81
N ALA A 320 16.33 -9.72 2.81
CA ALA A 320 15.03 -9.24 3.24
C ALA A 320 14.59 -9.97 4.52
N ASP A 321 14.29 -9.22 5.56
CA ASP A 321 13.76 -9.74 6.83
C ASP A 321 12.29 -10.13 6.66
N MET A 322 12.00 -11.43 6.77
CA MET A 322 10.63 -11.97 6.69
C MET A 322 9.91 -11.89 8.04
N GLY A 323 10.65 -11.70 9.13
CA GLY A 323 10.13 -11.88 10.47
C GLY A 323 9.89 -13.36 10.81
N ALA A 324 9.04 -13.61 11.80
CA ALA A 324 8.81 -14.96 12.31
C ALA A 324 7.96 -15.83 11.39
N TYR A 325 7.08 -15.23 10.60
CA TYR A 325 6.12 -15.93 9.73
C TYR A 325 5.95 -15.18 8.41
N LEU A 326 5.45 -15.90 7.41
CA LEU A 326 5.01 -15.28 6.17
C LEU A 326 3.54 -14.87 6.29
N MET A 327 3.29 -13.59 6.09
CA MET A 327 1.95 -13.03 5.96
C MET A 327 1.45 -13.19 4.52
N LEU A 328 0.34 -12.54 4.18
CA LEU A 328 -0.36 -12.76 2.92
C LEU A 328 0.54 -12.58 1.69
N VAL A 329 1.42 -11.56 1.68
CA VAL A 329 2.26 -11.23 0.52
C VAL A 329 3.74 -10.98 0.87
N THR A 330 4.17 -11.31 2.08
CA THR A 330 5.55 -11.07 2.58
C THR A 330 6.64 -11.39 1.56
N PRO A 331 6.70 -12.59 0.94
CA PRO A 331 7.81 -12.94 0.04
C PRO A 331 7.81 -12.11 -1.24
N GLY A 332 6.65 -11.64 -1.68
CA GLY A 332 6.49 -10.87 -2.91
C GLY A 332 6.95 -9.42 -2.81
N ILE A 333 7.03 -8.84 -1.58
CA ILE A 333 7.36 -7.43 -1.38
C ILE A 333 8.75 -7.08 -1.94
N PRO A 334 9.85 -7.74 -1.57
CA PRO A 334 11.16 -7.44 -2.16
C PRO A 334 11.23 -7.79 -3.66
N ILE A 335 10.42 -8.74 -4.13
CA ILE A 335 10.38 -9.12 -5.55
C ILE A 335 9.70 -8.03 -6.40
N LEU A 336 8.68 -7.34 -5.89
CA LEU A 336 8.14 -6.14 -6.55
C LEU A 336 9.24 -5.07 -6.71
N GLY A 337 10.12 -4.92 -5.73
CA GLY A 337 11.28 -4.03 -5.81
C GLY A 337 12.25 -4.43 -6.91
N ALA A 338 12.49 -5.73 -7.13
CA ALA A 338 13.42 -6.21 -8.15
C ALA A 338 13.17 -5.62 -9.54
N PHE A 339 11.91 -5.41 -9.91
CA PHE A 339 11.55 -4.82 -11.20
C PHE A 339 11.77 -3.31 -11.26
N MET A 340 11.96 -2.66 -10.11
CA MET A 340 12.00 -1.20 -9.98
C MET A 340 13.39 -0.63 -9.65
N TYR A 341 14.41 -1.46 -9.36
CA TYR A 341 15.79 -0.97 -9.18
C TYR A 341 16.34 -0.27 -10.42
N PRO A 342 16.10 -0.73 -11.68
CA PRO A 342 16.50 0.04 -12.84
C PRO A 342 15.75 1.36 -13.00
N ALA A 343 14.62 1.55 -12.33
CA ALA A 343 13.78 2.75 -12.32
C ALA A 343 13.55 3.30 -13.74
N ILE A 344 13.91 4.56 -13.96
CA ILE A 344 13.75 5.27 -15.22
C ILE A 344 15.03 5.28 -16.08
N TYR A 345 16.05 4.50 -15.66
CA TYR A 345 17.39 4.55 -16.26
C TYR A 345 17.64 3.43 -17.26
N LYS A 346 18.36 3.76 -18.31
CA LYS A 346 18.85 2.80 -19.33
C LYS A 346 20.21 2.24 -18.90
N MET A 347 20.38 0.92 -19.05
CA MET A 347 21.64 0.22 -18.78
C MET A 347 21.72 -1.06 -19.60
N ASP A 348 22.94 -1.61 -19.72
CA ASP A 348 23.21 -2.78 -20.57
C ASP A 348 23.11 -4.10 -19.79
N ALA A 349 23.29 -4.08 -18.45
CA ALA A 349 23.24 -5.25 -17.57
C ALA A 349 22.48 -4.96 -16.29
N TYR A 350 21.72 -5.94 -15.82
CA TYR A 350 21.05 -5.94 -14.51
C TYR A 350 21.15 -7.32 -13.88
N ASP A 351 21.69 -7.38 -12.68
CA ASP A 351 21.84 -8.59 -11.87
C ASP A 351 21.28 -8.35 -10.47
N PHE A 352 20.24 -9.09 -10.11
CA PHE A 352 19.56 -8.97 -8.83
C PHE A 352 19.40 -10.32 -8.16
N THR A 353 19.72 -10.39 -6.88
CA THR A 353 19.44 -11.57 -6.05
C THR A 353 18.79 -11.15 -4.75
N CYS A 354 17.68 -11.75 -4.40
CA CYS A 354 17.02 -11.56 -3.10
C CYS A 354 17.07 -12.87 -2.30
N THR A 355 17.52 -12.77 -1.04
CA THR A 355 17.40 -13.85 -0.05
C THR A 355 16.46 -13.41 1.06
N GLY A 356 15.32 -14.10 1.20
CA GLY A 356 14.40 -13.96 2.34
C GLY A 356 14.93 -14.70 3.54
N VAL A 357 14.90 -14.07 4.72
CA VAL A 357 15.49 -14.60 5.97
C VAL A 357 14.46 -14.53 7.09
N PHE A 358 14.22 -15.66 7.76
CA PHE A 358 13.39 -15.69 8.97
C PHE A 358 14.16 -15.12 10.17
N THR A 359 13.45 -14.33 10.98
CA THR A 359 13.93 -13.80 12.26
C THR A 359 12.85 -13.92 13.33
N THR A 360 13.22 -13.85 14.60
CA THR A 360 12.27 -13.86 15.72
C THR A 360 11.69 -12.48 16.01
N ARG A 361 11.34 -11.75 14.95
CA ARG A 361 10.70 -10.43 15.00
C ARG A 361 9.28 -10.54 14.44
N THR A 362 8.47 -9.53 14.75
CA THR A 362 7.16 -9.36 14.09
C THR A 362 7.29 -9.57 12.58
N PRO A 363 6.40 -10.31 11.92
CA PRO A 363 6.45 -10.49 10.47
C PRO A 363 6.54 -9.17 9.70
N THR A 364 7.17 -9.18 8.54
CA THR A 364 7.12 -8.07 7.58
C THR A 364 6.08 -8.33 6.52
N ASP A 365 5.52 -7.28 5.95
CA ASP A 365 4.67 -7.34 4.77
C ASP A 365 4.53 -5.96 4.13
N ALA A 366 3.49 -5.75 3.32
CA ALA A 366 3.26 -4.52 2.57
C ALA A 366 3.13 -3.29 3.48
N TYR A 367 4.00 -2.33 3.29
CA TYR A 367 3.83 -0.96 3.75
C TYR A 367 3.91 -0.02 2.55
N ARG A 368 3.05 0.99 2.50
CA ARG A 368 2.82 1.91 1.38
C ARG A 368 4.01 2.02 0.43
N GLY A 369 3.82 1.56 -0.82
CA GLY A 369 4.87 1.42 -1.82
C GLY A 369 5.41 0.00 -2.01
N ALA A 370 5.53 -0.82 -0.94
CA ALA A 370 5.78 -2.28 -0.98
C ALA A 370 6.88 -2.72 -1.98
N GLY A 371 8.14 -2.57 -1.59
CA GLY A 371 9.33 -2.90 -2.42
C GLY A 371 9.80 -1.77 -3.33
N ARG A 372 8.90 -0.91 -3.81
CA ARG A 372 9.25 0.21 -4.70
C ARG A 372 9.96 1.36 -3.99
N PRO A 373 9.58 1.82 -2.77
CA PRO A 373 10.37 2.78 -2.01
C PRO A 373 11.76 2.26 -1.68
N GLU A 374 11.89 0.96 -1.37
CA GLU A 374 13.15 0.31 -1.05
C GLU A 374 14.10 0.30 -2.25
N ALA A 375 13.57 -0.04 -3.41
CA ALA A 375 14.34 -0.02 -4.66
C ALA A 375 14.74 1.40 -5.06
N THR A 376 13.78 2.34 -5.02
CA THR A 376 14.03 3.75 -5.37
C THR A 376 15.03 4.39 -4.41
N PHE A 377 14.96 4.08 -3.11
CA PHE A 377 15.96 4.55 -2.18
C PHE A 377 17.37 4.13 -2.59
N ALA A 378 17.58 2.85 -2.88
CA ALA A 378 18.91 2.34 -3.19
C ALA A 378 19.46 2.92 -4.50
N ILE A 379 18.65 2.94 -5.57
CA ILE A 379 19.11 3.48 -6.86
C ILE A 379 19.35 4.98 -6.81
N GLU A 380 18.48 5.76 -6.17
CA GLU A 380 18.61 7.21 -6.11
C GLU A 380 19.75 7.65 -5.18
N ARG A 381 20.05 6.86 -4.14
CA ARG A 381 21.25 7.06 -3.29
C ARG A 381 22.52 6.79 -4.08
N ILE A 382 22.63 5.64 -4.76
CA ILE A 382 23.86 5.29 -5.50
C ILE A 382 24.08 6.19 -6.72
N MET A 383 23.02 6.74 -7.31
CA MET A 383 23.13 7.75 -8.38
C MET A 383 23.79 9.04 -7.87
N ASP A 384 23.47 9.51 -6.66
CA ASP A 384 24.13 10.67 -6.06
C ASP A 384 25.61 10.37 -5.70
N GLU A 385 25.91 9.14 -5.25
CA GLU A 385 27.28 8.72 -5.01
C GLU A 385 28.09 8.66 -6.31
N LEU A 386 27.50 8.12 -7.38
CA LEU A 386 28.14 8.09 -8.69
C LEU A 386 28.36 9.51 -9.26
N ALA A 387 27.38 10.40 -9.09
CA ALA A 387 27.50 11.79 -9.49
C ALA A 387 28.69 12.48 -8.78
N ALA A 388 28.83 12.26 -7.49
CA ALA A 388 29.93 12.80 -6.70
C ALA A 388 31.29 12.23 -7.15
N GLU A 389 31.40 10.93 -7.40
CA GLU A 389 32.61 10.27 -7.89
C GLU A 389 33.05 10.80 -9.26
N LEU A 390 32.09 11.11 -10.12
CA LEU A 390 32.32 11.68 -11.45
C LEU A 390 32.52 13.20 -11.46
N GLY A 391 32.23 13.89 -10.34
CA GLY A 391 32.24 15.35 -10.27
C GLY A 391 31.11 15.97 -11.12
N LEU A 392 30.00 15.27 -11.30
CA LEU A 392 28.83 15.72 -12.06
C LEU A 392 27.72 16.23 -11.11
N ASP A 393 26.91 17.14 -11.62
CA ASP A 393 25.67 17.49 -10.96
C ASP A 393 24.72 16.28 -10.92
N PRO A 394 24.04 16.00 -9.76
CA PRO A 394 23.15 14.84 -9.64
C PRO A 394 22.00 14.83 -10.66
N VAL A 395 21.46 15.99 -11.02
CA VAL A 395 20.38 16.08 -12.03
C VAL A 395 20.96 15.78 -13.42
N GLU A 396 22.13 16.31 -13.74
CA GLU A 396 22.78 16.11 -15.02
C GLU A 396 23.14 14.63 -15.26
N LEU A 397 23.64 13.92 -14.22
CA LEU A 397 23.88 12.48 -14.33
C LEU A 397 22.59 11.70 -14.65
N ARG A 398 21.49 12.04 -13.99
CA ARG A 398 20.17 11.43 -14.24
C ARG A 398 19.69 11.69 -15.65
N ARG A 399 19.79 12.94 -16.15
CA ARG A 399 19.40 13.33 -17.53
C ARG A 399 20.11 12.50 -18.60
N ARG A 400 21.37 12.16 -18.41
CA ARG A 400 22.15 11.36 -19.37
C ARG A 400 21.63 9.94 -19.55
N ASN A 401 20.88 9.43 -18.57
CA ASN A 401 20.51 8.02 -18.49
C ASN A 401 19.01 7.75 -18.57
N TRP A 402 18.17 8.77 -18.61
CA TRP A 402 16.72 8.58 -18.68
C TRP A 402 16.27 7.89 -19.95
N ILE A 403 15.16 7.14 -19.84
CA ILE A 403 14.30 6.80 -20.97
C ILE A 403 13.66 8.10 -21.44
N ARG A 404 13.80 8.44 -22.70
CA ARG A 404 13.30 9.70 -23.26
C ARG A 404 11.83 9.59 -23.63
N HIS A 405 11.13 10.74 -23.65
CA HIS A 405 9.70 10.79 -23.98
C HIS A 405 9.35 10.13 -25.32
N GLU A 406 10.16 10.33 -26.33
CA GLU A 406 9.99 9.77 -27.67
C GLU A 406 10.30 8.27 -27.78
N GLU A 407 10.82 7.65 -26.74
CA GLU A 407 11.15 6.21 -26.70
C GLU A 407 9.98 5.35 -26.21
N PHE A 408 8.90 5.97 -25.68
CA PHE A 408 7.73 5.23 -25.22
C PHE A 408 6.85 4.69 -26.35
N PRO A 409 6.24 3.47 -26.21
CA PRO A 409 6.39 2.56 -25.07
C PRO A 409 7.82 1.94 -25.02
N TYR A 410 8.37 1.81 -23.81
CA TYR A 410 9.73 1.34 -23.59
C TYR A 410 9.74 0.07 -22.71
N THR A 411 10.38 -0.99 -23.18
CA THR A 411 10.61 -2.19 -22.36
C THR A 411 11.92 -2.06 -21.59
N THR A 412 11.82 -2.03 -20.29
CA THR A 412 12.97 -1.90 -19.38
C THR A 412 13.82 -3.15 -19.38
N ILE A 413 15.06 -3.04 -18.89
CA ILE A 413 15.94 -4.20 -18.72
C ILE A 413 15.35 -5.24 -17.73
N ALA A 414 14.50 -4.82 -16.79
CA ALA A 414 13.79 -5.73 -15.89
C ALA A 414 12.55 -6.41 -16.52
N GLY A 415 12.24 -6.13 -17.80
CA GLY A 415 11.16 -6.76 -18.54
C GLY A 415 9.79 -6.10 -18.42
N LEU A 416 9.66 -4.95 -17.75
CA LEU A 416 8.43 -4.17 -17.71
C LEU A 416 8.34 -3.26 -18.95
N THR A 417 7.13 -3.11 -19.49
CA THR A 417 6.87 -2.17 -20.59
C THR A 417 6.19 -0.92 -20.04
N TYR A 418 6.95 0.17 -19.93
CA TYR A 418 6.40 1.48 -19.58
C TYR A 418 5.67 2.06 -20.79
N ASP A 419 4.43 2.41 -20.61
CA ASP A 419 3.53 2.81 -21.71
C ASP A 419 3.63 4.30 -22.04
N SER A 420 3.88 5.15 -21.04
CA SER A 420 3.96 6.60 -21.20
C SER A 420 4.83 7.24 -20.12
N GLY A 421 5.45 8.39 -20.41
CA GLY A 421 6.23 9.17 -19.46
C GLY A 421 6.94 10.36 -20.09
N ASN A 422 7.25 11.37 -19.27
CA ASN A 422 8.08 12.52 -19.65
C ASN A 422 8.88 12.99 -18.43
N TYR A 423 9.96 12.29 -18.11
CA TYR A 423 10.77 12.53 -16.91
C TYR A 423 11.45 13.90 -16.93
N GLU A 424 11.85 14.36 -18.14
CA GLU A 424 12.47 15.67 -18.31
C GLU A 424 11.51 16.81 -17.96
N ALA A 425 10.29 16.79 -18.46
CA ALA A 425 9.29 17.83 -18.21
C ALA A 425 8.96 17.94 -16.72
N ALA A 426 8.77 16.81 -16.03
CA ALA A 426 8.51 16.80 -14.59
C ALA A 426 9.71 17.38 -13.80
N THR A 427 10.92 16.99 -14.16
CA THR A 427 12.14 17.49 -13.51
C THR A 427 12.38 18.96 -13.76
N ASP A 428 12.26 19.44 -15.01
CA ASP A 428 12.46 20.86 -15.34
C ASP A 428 11.48 21.73 -14.56
N LYS A 429 10.22 21.31 -14.48
CA LYS A 429 9.21 22.00 -13.68
C LYS A 429 9.54 22.03 -12.20
N ALA A 430 9.99 20.89 -11.66
CA ALA A 430 10.39 20.77 -10.26
C ALA A 430 11.59 21.69 -9.94
N LEU A 431 12.63 21.70 -10.78
CA LEU A 431 13.82 22.53 -10.61
C LEU A 431 13.47 24.04 -10.63
N ALA A 432 12.58 24.45 -11.54
CA ALA A 432 12.13 25.84 -11.64
C ALA A 432 11.35 26.27 -10.39
N LEU A 433 10.43 25.43 -9.88
CA LEU A 433 9.67 25.71 -8.66
C LEU A 433 10.56 25.72 -7.41
N PHE A 434 11.60 24.91 -7.39
CA PHE A 434 12.52 24.77 -6.27
C PHE A 434 13.55 25.89 -6.18
N GLY A 435 13.87 26.55 -7.32
CA GLY A 435 14.97 27.53 -7.40
C GLY A 435 16.34 26.84 -7.25
N TYR A 436 16.53 25.72 -7.94
CA TYR A 436 17.68 24.82 -7.79
C TYR A 436 19.03 25.53 -7.90
N ASP A 437 19.23 26.34 -8.93
CA ASP A 437 20.50 27.04 -9.20
C ASP A 437 20.85 28.06 -8.08
N ASP A 438 19.86 28.79 -7.60
CA ASP A 438 20.02 29.75 -6.49
C ASP A 438 20.40 29.05 -5.19
N LEU A 439 19.76 27.90 -4.89
CA LEU A 439 20.08 27.10 -3.73
C LEU A 439 21.48 26.47 -3.82
N ARG A 440 21.90 25.98 -5.00
CA ARG A 440 23.29 25.52 -5.22
C ARG A 440 24.30 26.65 -5.03
N ALA A 441 24.02 27.85 -5.53
CA ALA A 441 24.89 29.01 -5.32
C ALA A 441 24.96 29.43 -3.84
N GLU A 442 23.86 29.35 -3.10
CA GLU A 442 23.83 29.59 -1.65
C GLU A 442 24.67 28.52 -0.90
N GLN A 443 24.46 27.26 -1.26
CA GLN A 443 25.20 26.13 -0.67
C GLN A 443 26.71 26.32 -0.83
N GLN A 444 27.16 26.66 -2.02
CA GLN A 444 28.59 26.92 -2.28
C GLN A 444 29.13 28.03 -1.38
N LYS A 445 28.42 29.18 -1.26
CA LYS A 445 28.83 30.29 -0.39
C LYS A 445 28.90 29.87 1.07
N ARG A 446 27.97 29.08 1.56
CA ARG A 446 27.99 28.55 2.95
C ARG A 446 29.18 27.62 3.17
N ASN A 447 29.50 26.76 2.21
CA ASN A 447 30.66 25.89 2.27
C ASN A 447 31.98 26.65 2.27
N GLU A 448 32.13 27.67 1.43
CA GLU A 448 33.30 28.54 1.38
C GLU A 448 33.52 29.33 2.67
N ARG A 449 32.46 29.75 3.35
CA ARG A 449 32.53 30.43 4.67
C ARG A 449 32.80 29.46 5.81
N GLY A 450 32.60 28.15 5.62
CA GLY A 450 32.71 27.16 6.68
C GLY A 450 31.56 27.24 7.69
N ASP A 451 30.35 27.61 7.26
CA ASP A 451 29.19 27.76 8.14
C ASP A 451 28.89 26.43 8.87
N THR A 452 28.57 26.50 10.17
CA THR A 452 28.23 25.31 10.97
C THR A 452 26.86 24.73 10.59
N VAL A 453 25.95 25.58 10.09
CA VAL A 453 24.67 25.15 9.53
C VAL A 453 24.82 24.96 8.01
N ARG A 454 24.94 23.72 7.60
CA ARG A 454 25.14 23.34 6.20
C ARG A 454 23.81 23.25 5.45
N LEU A 455 23.81 23.74 4.19
CA LEU A 455 22.69 23.54 3.29
C LEU A 455 22.95 22.30 2.44
N GLY A 456 21.97 21.38 2.38
CA GLY A 456 22.00 20.23 1.49
C GLY A 456 20.80 20.21 0.55
N ILE A 457 21.01 19.69 -0.66
CA ILE A 457 20.01 19.61 -1.71
C ILE A 457 19.96 18.19 -2.23
N GLY A 458 18.81 17.55 -2.04
CA GLY A 458 18.55 16.18 -2.48
C GLY A 458 17.61 16.15 -3.68
N VAL A 459 17.92 15.25 -4.58
CA VAL A 459 17.13 14.95 -5.78
C VAL A 459 16.72 13.49 -5.73
N SER A 460 15.48 13.20 -6.10
CA SER A 460 15.02 11.85 -6.33
C SER A 460 14.03 11.84 -7.50
N THR A 461 14.25 10.94 -8.42
CA THR A 461 13.37 10.69 -9.56
C THR A 461 12.83 9.27 -9.46
N PHE A 462 11.57 9.06 -9.80
CA PHE A 462 10.96 7.74 -9.67
C PHE A 462 10.00 7.42 -10.79
N THR A 463 9.73 6.15 -10.93
CA THR A 463 8.50 5.60 -11.52
C THR A 463 7.99 4.48 -10.62
N GLU A 464 6.70 4.22 -10.66
CA GLU A 464 6.06 3.19 -9.87
C GLU A 464 5.34 2.20 -10.78
N MET A 465 5.43 0.92 -10.47
CA MET A 465 4.60 -0.13 -11.05
C MET A 465 3.28 -0.21 -10.26
N CYS A 466 2.23 0.38 -10.79
CA CYS A 466 0.90 0.46 -10.19
C CYS A 466 -0.08 -0.55 -10.76
N GLY A 467 -1.12 -0.86 -9.99
CA GLY A 467 -2.27 -1.63 -10.44
C GLY A 467 -2.23 -3.11 -10.10
N LEU A 468 -1.07 -3.68 -9.83
CA LEU A 468 -0.88 -5.12 -9.62
C LEU A 468 -1.65 -5.99 -10.63
N ALA A 469 -1.62 -5.60 -11.88
CA ALA A 469 -2.26 -6.20 -13.04
C ALA A 469 -1.25 -6.29 -14.18
N PRO A 470 -1.43 -7.12 -15.18
CA PRO A 470 -2.53 -8.05 -15.45
C PRO A 470 -2.42 -9.39 -14.69
N SER A 471 -3.54 -10.11 -14.59
CA SER A 471 -3.62 -11.42 -13.89
C SER A 471 -2.62 -12.44 -14.43
N ARG A 472 -2.34 -12.45 -15.75
CA ARG A 472 -1.34 -13.34 -16.36
C ARG A 472 0.07 -13.13 -15.79
N VAL A 473 0.47 -11.87 -15.58
CA VAL A 473 1.80 -11.52 -15.03
C VAL A 473 1.88 -11.94 -13.56
N LEU A 474 0.81 -11.71 -12.79
CA LEU A 474 0.72 -12.14 -11.40
C LEU A 474 0.84 -13.65 -11.25
N ARG A 475 0.19 -14.42 -12.14
CA ARG A 475 0.34 -15.88 -12.20
C ARG A 475 1.79 -16.28 -12.44
N ASP A 476 2.46 -15.61 -13.40
CA ASP A 476 3.85 -15.95 -13.76
C ASP A 476 4.82 -15.60 -12.61
N LEU A 477 4.44 -14.64 -11.75
CA LEU A 477 5.11 -14.32 -10.49
C LEU A 477 4.62 -15.20 -9.31
N ARG A 478 3.78 -16.21 -9.55
CA ARG A 478 3.20 -17.13 -8.53
C ARG A 478 2.29 -16.48 -7.50
N TYR A 479 1.74 -15.30 -7.79
CA TYR A 479 0.73 -14.70 -6.93
C TYR A 479 -0.62 -15.40 -7.07
N ALA A 480 -1.22 -15.82 -5.96
CA ALA A 480 -2.42 -16.66 -5.94
C ALA A 480 -3.74 -15.91 -6.22
N ALA A 481 -3.68 -14.64 -6.54
CA ALA A 481 -4.86 -13.82 -6.84
C ALA A 481 -4.75 -13.15 -8.22
N GLY A 482 -5.89 -12.75 -8.79
CA GLY A 482 -5.93 -12.01 -10.05
C GLY A 482 -5.70 -10.51 -9.87
N GLY A 483 -5.44 -9.81 -10.97
CA GLY A 483 -5.33 -8.35 -11.04
C GLY A 483 -6.61 -7.64 -11.47
N TRP A 484 -7.69 -8.38 -11.73
CA TRP A 484 -8.96 -7.87 -12.21
C TRP A 484 -9.75 -7.09 -11.13
N GLU A 485 -10.73 -6.29 -11.57
CA GLU A 485 -11.69 -5.64 -10.69
C GLU A 485 -13.09 -5.62 -11.30
N ALA A 486 -14.14 -5.58 -10.44
CA ALA A 486 -15.52 -5.59 -10.85
C ALA A 486 -16.24 -4.29 -10.46
N ALA A 487 -17.17 -3.85 -11.32
CA ALA A 487 -18.12 -2.80 -10.99
C ALA A 487 -19.46 -3.06 -11.68
N SER A 488 -20.54 -2.62 -11.03
CA SER A 488 -21.85 -2.55 -11.66
C SER A 488 -22.48 -1.18 -11.48
N ILE A 489 -23.28 -0.77 -12.46
CA ILE A 489 -24.08 0.47 -12.44
C ILE A 489 -25.55 0.07 -12.48
N ARG A 490 -26.31 0.60 -11.56
CA ARG A 490 -27.75 0.44 -11.48
C ARG A 490 -28.44 1.79 -11.63
N MET A 491 -29.23 1.94 -12.68
CA MET A 491 -30.09 3.10 -12.83
C MET A 491 -31.43 2.80 -12.14
N LEU A 492 -31.75 3.57 -11.11
CA LEU A 492 -33.01 3.42 -10.39
C LEU A 492 -34.15 4.09 -11.17
N PRO A 493 -35.42 3.61 -11.02
CA PRO A 493 -36.58 4.24 -11.69
C PRO A 493 -36.77 5.71 -11.38
N THR A 494 -36.22 6.19 -10.27
CA THR A 494 -36.23 7.59 -9.85
C THR A 494 -35.19 8.44 -10.57
N GLY A 495 -34.36 7.85 -11.44
CA GLY A 495 -33.26 8.51 -12.13
C GLY A 495 -31.97 8.65 -11.33
N LYS A 496 -31.93 8.11 -10.10
CA LYS A 496 -30.69 8.04 -9.30
C LYS A 496 -29.83 6.87 -9.76
N VAL A 497 -28.54 6.94 -9.44
CA VAL A 497 -27.53 5.96 -9.86
C VAL A 497 -26.89 5.31 -8.65
N GLU A 498 -26.80 4.01 -8.66
CA GLU A 498 -26.04 3.23 -7.69
C GLU A 498 -24.82 2.61 -8.40
N VAL A 499 -23.63 2.96 -7.95
CA VAL A 499 -22.35 2.35 -8.37
C VAL A 499 -21.98 1.31 -7.33
N VAL A 500 -21.89 0.04 -7.72
CA VAL A 500 -21.40 -1.04 -6.85
C VAL A 500 -20.00 -1.41 -7.32
N THR A 501 -19.03 -1.38 -6.41
CA THR A 501 -17.60 -1.62 -6.73
C THR A 501 -16.99 -2.65 -5.80
N GLY A 502 -16.11 -3.49 -6.35
CA GLY A 502 -15.28 -4.40 -5.56
C GLY A 502 -14.13 -3.72 -4.83
N THR A 503 -13.81 -2.44 -5.15
CA THR A 503 -12.77 -1.71 -4.42
C THR A 503 -13.25 -1.32 -3.03
N SER A 504 -12.37 -1.41 -2.01
CA SER A 504 -12.69 -1.08 -0.62
C SER A 504 -11.88 0.14 -0.16
N PRO A 505 -12.51 1.32 0.06
CA PRO A 505 -11.80 2.53 0.48
C PRO A 505 -11.38 2.45 1.95
N HIS A 506 -10.28 3.16 2.25
CA HIS A 506 -9.77 3.36 3.60
C HIS A 506 -9.25 4.81 3.80
N GLY A 507 -9.99 5.77 3.20
CA GLY A 507 -9.76 7.21 3.32
C GLY A 507 -9.32 7.92 2.04
N GLN A 508 -9.15 7.21 0.90
CA GLN A 508 -8.63 7.79 -0.34
C GLN A 508 -9.67 8.54 -1.19
N GLY A 509 -10.94 8.61 -0.77
CA GLY A 509 -11.96 9.35 -1.49
C GLY A 509 -12.56 8.61 -2.69
N HIS A 510 -12.67 7.28 -2.63
CA HIS A 510 -13.23 6.46 -3.72
C HIS A 510 -14.68 6.84 -4.05
N VAL A 511 -15.53 7.08 -3.03
CA VAL A 511 -16.94 7.44 -3.25
C VAL A 511 -17.05 8.69 -4.13
N THR A 512 -16.21 9.69 -3.86
CA THR A 512 -16.16 10.92 -4.65
C THR A 512 -15.68 10.67 -6.08
N CYS A 513 -14.54 9.98 -6.25
CA CYS A 513 -13.98 9.73 -7.59
C CYS A 513 -14.89 8.86 -8.46
N TRP A 514 -15.49 7.80 -7.89
CA TRP A 514 -16.42 6.95 -8.63
C TRP A 514 -17.69 7.70 -9.02
N SER A 515 -18.17 8.61 -8.14
CA SER A 515 -19.28 9.48 -8.48
C SER A 515 -18.94 10.44 -9.61
N GLN A 516 -17.73 11.02 -9.66
CA GLN A 516 -17.31 11.90 -10.76
C GLN A 516 -17.28 11.15 -12.09
N ILE A 517 -16.66 9.94 -12.11
CA ILE A 517 -16.58 9.12 -13.33
C ILE A 517 -17.97 8.71 -13.82
N ALA A 518 -18.83 8.23 -12.93
CA ALA A 518 -20.15 7.78 -13.30
C ALA A 518 -21.05 8.95 -13.77
N ALA A 519 -20.98 10.10 -13.08
CA ALA A 519 -21.73 11.29 -13.43
C ALA A 519 -21.40 11.79 -14.84
N ASP A 520 -20.12 11.87 -15.19
CA ASP A 520 -19.67 12.32 -16.51
C ASP A 520 -20.14 11.37 -17.63
N VAL A 521 -19.94 10.06 -17.44
CA VAL A 521 -20.29 9.09 -18.48
C VAL A 521 -21.80 9.01 -18.70
N LEU A 522 -22.59 9.12 -17.61
CA LEU A 522 -24.05 9.00 -17.68
C LEU A 522 -24.74 10.33 -17.93
N GLY A 523 -24.03 11.46 -17.79
CA GLY A 523 -24.61 12.79 -17.90
C GLY A 523 -25.65 13.07 -16.80
N VAL A 524 -25.40 12.62 -15.57
CA VAL A 524 -26.28 12.82 -14.41
C VAL A 524 -25.62 13.74 -13.38
N PRO A 525 -26.39 14.42 -12.51
CA PRO A 525 -25.79 15.21 -11.45
C PRO A 525 -24.91 14.35 -10.52
N PHE A 526 -23.75 14.88 -10.12
CA PHE A 526 -22.82 14.24 -9.21
C PHE A 526 -23.49 13.75 -7.90
N ASP A 527 -24.41 14.54 -7.35
CA ASP A 527 -25.12 14.21 -6.11
C ASP A 527 -26.17 13.10 -6.27
N ASP A 528 -26.51 12.74 -7.51
CA ASP A 528 -27.43 11.66 -7.82
C ASP A 528 -26.78 10.29 -7.86
N VAL A 529 -25.45 10.22 -7.70
CA VAL A 529 -24.68 8.99 -7.70
C VAL A 529 -24.37 8.57 -6.26
N GLU A 530 -24.76 7.35 -5.89
CA GLU A 530 -24.38 6.69 -4.64
C GLU A 530 -23.42 5.55 -4.94
N VAL A 531 -22.42 5.33 -4.05
CA VAL A 531 -21.40 4.29 -4.22
C VAL A 531 -21.50 3.28 -3.08
N VAL A 532 -21.69 2.01 -3.45
CA VAL A 532 -21.74 0.86 -2.55
C VAL A 532 -20.44 0.07 -2.66
N HIS A 533 -19.78 -0.15 -1.53
CA HIS A 533 -18.49 -0.84 -1.43
C HIS A 533 -18.33 -1.59 -0.11
N GLY A 534 -17.28 -2.41 -0.01
CA GLY A 534 -16.84 -3.00 1.25
C GLY A 534 -17.73 -4.08 1.85
N ASP A 535 -18.81 -4.47 1.20
CA ASP A 535 -19.77 -5.48 1.66
C ASP A 535 -19.85 -6.62 0.64
N THR A 536 -19.36 -7.79 0.99
CA THR A 536 -19.29 -8.94 0.10
C THR A 536 -20.64 -9.55 -0.31
N LEU A 537 -21.74 -9.07 0.26
CA LEU A 537 -23.09 -9.42 -0.18
C LEU A 537 -23.64 -8.38 -1.19
N ALA A 538 -23.43 -7.10 -0.93
CA ALA A 538 -23.91 -6.02 -1.78
C ALA A 538 -23.03 -5.85 -3.03
N ALA A 539 -21.71 -6.03 -2.88
CA ALA A 539 -20.69 -6.07 -3.93
C ALA A 539 -20.07 -7.48 -3.94
N PRO A 540 -20.65 -8.45 -4.62
CA PRO A 540 -20.27 -9.86 -4.46
C PRO A 540 -18.92 -10.23 -5.09
N GLN A 541 -18.37 -9.39 -5.97
CA GLN A 541 -17.12 -9.61 -6.66
C GLN A 541 -16.19 -8.41 -6.46
N GLY A 542 -14.89 -8.68 -6.20
CA GLY A 542 -13.86 -7.68 -6.07
C GLY A 542 -12.51 -8.30 -5.73
N MET A 543 -11.46 -7.55 -6.05
CA MET A 543 -10.09 -7.83 -5.64
C MET A 543 -9.56 -6.73 -4.72
N ASP A 544 -10.46 -5.88 -4.22
CA ASP A 544 -10.20 -4.93 -3.13
C ASP A 544 -9.16 -3.83 -3.44
N THR A 545 -8.54 -3.22 -2.41
CA THR A 545 -7.69 -2.02 -2.56
C THR A 545 -6.30 -2.20 -1.96
N TYR A 546 -5.29 -2.23 -2.82
CA TYR A 546 -3.85 -2.26 -2.50
C TYR A 546 -3.04 -1.90 -3.77
N GLY A 547 -1.73 -1.58 -3.63
CA GLY A 547 -0.81 -1.41 -4.75
C GLY A 547 -1.23 -0.35 -5.77
N SER A 548 -1.87 0.74 -5.33
CA SER A 548 -2.31 1.87 -6.16
C SER A 548 -3.22 1.48 -7.34
N ARG A 549 -4.01 0.37 -7.19
CA ARG A 549 -4.80 -0.24 -8.28
C ARG A 549 -6.21 0.32 -8.44
N SER A 550 -6.77 0.93 -7.39
CA SER A 550 -8.21 1.22 -7.36
C SER A 550 -8.69 2.12 -8.49
N LEU A 551 -7.94 3.20 -8.83
CA LEU A 551 -8.36 4.07 -9.93
C LEU A 551 -8.09 3.45 -11.30
N ALA A 552 -6.88 2.91 -11.53
CA ALA A 552 -6.49 2.39 -12.83
C ALA A 552 -7.27 1.14 -13.25
N VAL A 553 -7.72 0.31 -12.30
CA VAL A 553 -8.48 -0.92 -12.58
C VAL A 553 -9.94 -0.77 -12.15
N GLY A 554 -10.21 -0.35 -10.91
CA GLY A 554 -11.58 -0.18 -10.40
C GLY A 554 -12.30 1.00 -11.04
N GLY A 555 -11.63 2.17 -11.22
CA GLY A 555 -12.20 3.31 -11.93
C GLY A 555 -12.51 3.00 -13.39
N GLU A 556 -11.63 2.22 -14.05
CA GLU A 556 -11.88 1.71 -15.40
C GLU A 556 -13.07 0.76 -15.43
N ALA A 557 -13.26 -0.08 -14.42
CA ALA A 557 -14.44 -0.95 -14.31
C ALA A 557 -15.73 -0.12 -14.18
N VAL A 558 -15.74 0.93 -13.36
CA VAL A 558 -16.86 1.87 -13.23
C VAL A 558 -17.14 2.56 -14.56
N HIS A 559 -16.11 3.09 -15.22
CA HIS A 559 -16.24 3.74 -16.54
C HIS A 559 -16.85 2.80 -17.58
N ARG A 560 -16.34 1.57 -17.69
CA ARG A 560 -16.88 0.59 -18.67
C ARG A 560 -18.30 0.15 -18.33
N ALA A 561 -18.65 -0.01 -17.06
CA ALA A 561 -20.02 -0.33 -16.65
C ALA A 561 -20.98 0.80 -17.01
N ALA A 562 -20.61 2.06 -16.74
CA ALA A 562 -21.41 3.24 -17.12
C ALA A 562 -21.57 3.36 -18.64
N THR A 563 -20.51 3.12 -19.41
CA THR A 563 -20.55 3.09 -20.88
C THR A 563 -21.53 2.03 -21.41
N LYS A 564 -21.56 0.84 -20.79
CA LYS A 564 -22.53 -0.22 -21.13
C LYS A 564 -23.98 0.20 -20.82
N VAL A 565 -24.20 0.95 -19.72
CA VAL A 565 -25.54 1.51 -19.42
C VAL A 565 -25.97 2.49 -20.51
N VAL A 566 -25.11 3.41 -20.93
CA VAL A 566 -25.40 4.35 -22.03
C VAL A 566 -25.71 3.59 -23.33
N ALA A 567 -24.97 2.54 -23.65
CA ALA A 567 -25.20 1.73 -24.83
C ALA A 567 -26.57 1.01 -24.79
N LYS A 568 -26.99 0.47 -23.64
CA LYS A 568 -28.31 -0.10 -23.44
C LYS A 568 -29.41 0.96 -23.55
N ALA A 569 -29.20 2.10 -22.89
CA ALA A 569 -30.13 3.24 -22.91
C ALA A 569 -30.32 3.76 -24.33
N ARG A 570 -29.27 3.79 -25.17
CA ARG A 570 -29.35 4.21 -26.60
C ARG A 570 -30.30 3.35 -27.41
N LYS A 571 -30.30 2.05 -27.18
CA LYS A 571 -31.25 1.12 -27.87
C LYS A 571 -32.69 1.44 -27.51
N VAL A 572 -32.95 1.67 -26.24
CA VAL A 572 -34.29 2.03 -25.76
C VAL A 572 -34.69 3.42 -26.28
N ALA A 573 -33.78 4.39 -26.22
CA ALA A 573 -34.00 5.73 -26.77
C ALA A 573 -34.35 5.70 -28.27
N ALA A 574 -33.59 4.90 -29.03
CA ALA A 574 -33.87 4.73 -30.48
C ALA A 574 -35.26 4.21 -30.74
N HIS A 575 -35.72 3.22 -29.99
CA HIS A 575 -37.09 2.68 -30.10
C HIS A 575 -38.14 3.72 -29.71
N LEU A 576 -38.00 4.37 -28.53
CA LEU A 576 -38.95 5.36 -28.03
C LEU A 576 -39.03 6.63 -28.88
N LEU A 577 -37.95 6.98 -29.58
CA LEU A 577 -37.88 8.14 -30.47
C LEU A 577 -38.12 7.80 -31.95
N GLU A 578 -38.46 6.53 -32.25
CA GLU A 578 -38.68 6.01 -33.63
C GLU A 578 -37.50 6.37 -34.58
N ALA A 579 -36.27 6.28 -34.08
CA ALA A 579 -35.03 6.66 -34.78
C ALA A 579 -34.03 5.51 -34.80
N SER A 580 -33.04 5.58 -35.70
CA SER A 580 -31.89 4.66 -35.69
C SER A 580 -30.93 5.02 -34.54
N GLU A 581 -30.28 4.05 -33.92
CA GLU A 581 -29.25 4.28 -32.90
C GLU A 581 -28.13 5.21 -33.43
N GLN A 582 -27.83 5.16 -34.74
CA GLN A 582 -26.81 5.97 -35.40
C GLN A 582 -27.22 7.44 -35.59
N ASP A 583 -28.53 7.70 -35.59
CA ASP A 583 -29.08 9.05 -35.70
C ASP A 583 -29.28 9.71 -34.34
N LEU A 584 -28.93 9.04 -33.23
CA LEU A 584 -28.98 9.62 -31.90
C LEU A 584 -27.64 10.24 -31.52
N GLU A 585 -27.70 11.45 -31.00
CA GLU A 585 -26.63 12.09 -30.21
C GLU A 585 -26.91 11.88 -28.72
N PHE A 586 -25.86 11.73 -27.95
CA PHE A 586 -25.95 11.66 -26.48
C PHE A 586 -25.05 12.73 -25.90
N THR A 587 -25.64 13.66 -25.21
CA THR A 587 -24.93 14.79 -24.58
C THR A 587 -25.61 15.11 -23.25
N ASP A 588 -24.84 15.21 -22.20
CA ASP A 588 -25.29 15.60 -20.85
C ASP A 588 -26.53 14.80 -20.37
N GLY A 589 -26.51 13.48 -20.56
CA GLY A 589 -27.59 12.60 -20.14
C GLY A 589 -28.82 12.62 -21.02
N VAL A 590 -28.80 13.30 -22.17
CA VAL A 590 -29.91 13.44 -23.09
C VAL A 590 -29.61 12.77 -24.43
N PHE A 591 -30.47 11.85 -24.85
CA PHE A 591 -30.50 11.32 -26.18
C PHE A 591 -31.42 12.21 -27.06
N SER A 592 -30.92 12.73 -28.16
CA SER A 592 -31.66 13.53 -29.11
C SER A 592 -31.44 13.03 -30.54
N VAL A 593 -32.45 13.20 -31.40
CA VAL A 593 -32.35 12.81 -32.83
C VAL A 593 -31.61 13.90 -33.59
N LYS A 594 -30.57 13.54 -34.35
CA LYS A 594 -29.79 14.45 -35.20
C LYS A 594 -30.73 15.21 -36.16
N GLY A 595 -30.64 16.51 -36.17
CA GLY A 595 -31.49 17.39 -37.00
C GLY A 595 -32.89 17.60 -36.45
N SER A 596 -33.28 16.99 -35.32
CA SER A 596 -34.57 17.17 -34.65
C SER A 596 -34.39 17.19 -33.10
N PRO A 597 -33.75 18.22 -32.56
CA PRO A 597 -33.36 18.26 -31.12
C PRO A 597 -34.57 18.25 -30.17
N GLU A 598 -35.78 18.55 -30.65
CA GLU A 598 -37.02 18.44 -29.87
C GLU A 598 -37.42 16.99 -29.59
N ALA A 599 -37.02 16.05 -30.50
CA ALA A 599 -37.21 14.60 -30.30
C ALA A 599 -36.08 14.11 -29.39
N ARG A 600 -36.30 14.15 -28.06
CA ARG A 600 -35.32 13.83 -27.05
C ARG A 600 -35.89 13.04 -25.88
N LYS A 601 -35.04 12.29 -25.21
CA LYS A 601 -35.30 11.59 -23.95
C LYS A 601 -34.07 11.68 -23.06
N THR A 602 -34.27 11.95 -21.78
CA THR A 602 -33.22 11.90 -20.77
C THR A 602 -32.94 10.45 -20.37
N ILE A 603 -31.73 10.15 -19.92
CA ILE A 603 -31.38 8.82 -19.42
C ILE A 603 -32.22 8.42 -18.19
N GLN A 604 -32.70 9.39 -17.40
CA GLN A 604 -33.63 9.18 -16.28
C GLN A 604 -35.01 8.74 -16.77
N GLU A 605 -35.53 9.39 -17.82
CA GLU A 605 -36.80 8.98 -18.44
C GLU A 605 -36.72 7.56 -19.02
N ILE A 606 -35.59 7.24 -19.67
CA ILE A 606 -35.31 5.89 -20.19
C ILE A 606 -35.24 4.86 -19.07
N ALA A 607 -34.60 5.19 -17.93
CA ALA A 607 -34.56 4.31 -16.76
C ALA A 607 -35.96 4.02 -16.23
N PHE A 608 -36.85 5.01 -16.21
CA PHE A 608 -38.25 4.82 -15.80
C PHE A 608 -39.04 3.97 -16.84
N GLU A 609 -38.92 4.24 -18.11
CA GLU A 609 -39.58 3.48 -19.18
C GLU A 609 -39.14 2.00 -19.18
N THR A 610 -37.82 1.75 -18.97
CA THR A 610 -37.32 0.37 -18.85
C THR A 610 -37.84 -0.35 -17.62
N PHE A 611 -38.04 0.36 -16.50
CA PHE A 611 -38.63 -0.22 -15.28
C PHE A 611 -40.10 -0.62 -15.50
N THR A 612 -40.88 0.21 -16.17
CA THR A 612 -42.28 -0.13 -16.47
C THR A 612 -42.39 -1.28 -17.47
N GLY A 613 -41.46 -1.40 -18.41
CA GLY A 613 -41.40 -2.47 -19.40
C GLY A 613 -42.54 -2.52 -20.40
N HIS A 614 -43.32 -1.42 -20.51
CA HIS A 614 -44.54 -1.41 -21.34
C HIS A 614 -44.21 -1.32 -22.81
N ASP A 615 -43.16 -0.62 -23.21
CA ASP A 615 -42.76 -0.39 -24.59
C ASP A 615 -41.24 -0.49 -24.74
N LEU A 616 -40.76 -1.73 -24.86
CA LEU A 616 -39.32 -2.01 -25.00
C LEU A 616 -39.05 -2.67 -26.35
N PRO A 617 -37.88 -2.38 -26.95
CA PRO A 617 -37.50 -3.07 -28.19
C PRO A 617 -37.22 -4.56 -27.92
N ASP A 618 -37.41 -5.37 -28.98
CA ASP A 618 -37.19 -6.81 -28.90
C ASP A 618 -35.80 -7.15 -28.37
N GLY A 619 -35.76 -8.10 -27.41
CA GLY A 619 -34.52 -8.59 -26.81
C GLY A 619 -33.88 -7.66 -25.78
N VAL A 620 -34.54 -6.58 -25.37
CA VAL A 620 -34.12 -5.72 -24.25
C VAL A 620 -34.86 -6.09 -22.97
N GLU A 621 -34.13 -6.39 -21.92
CA GLU A 621 -34.67 -6.67 -20.59
C GLU A 621 -35.16 -5.38 -19.91
N PRO A 622 -36.13 -5.45 -18.97
CA PRO A 622 -36.66 -4.27 -18.26
C PRO A 622 -35.64 -3.67 -17.27
N SER A 623 -34.48 -3.33 -17.74
CA SER A 623 -33.37 -2.70 -16.95
C SER A 623 -32.29 -2.22 -17.89
N ILE A 624 -31.74 -1.06 -17.61
CA ILE A 624 -30.50 -0.57 -18.24
C ILE A 624 -29.26 -0.80 -17.38
N ASN A 625 -29.35 -1.57 -16.29
CA ASN A 625 -28.22 -1.92 -15.45
C ASN A 625 -27.12 -2.65 -16.23
N ALA A 626 -25.88 -2.46 -15.82
CA ALA A 626 -24.75 -3.16 -16.42
C ALA A 626 -23.69 -3.51 -15.38
N GLU A 627 -23.03 -4.63 -15.62
CA GLU A 627 -21.91 -5.13 -14.84
C GLU A 627 -20.70 -5.36 -15.76
N THR A 628 -19.50 -5.23 -15.20
CA THR A 628 -18.27 -5.52 -15.92
C THR A 628 -17.18 -5.98 -14.95
N VAL A 629 -16.29 -6.82 -15.47
CA VAL A 629 -15.02 -7.19 -14.85
C VAL A 629 -13.93 -6.74 -15.82
N VAL A 630 -12.92 -6.06 -15.28
CA VAL A 630 -11.77 -5.55 -16.03
C VAL A 630 -10.51 -6.22 -15.51
N ASP A 631 -9.77 -6.86 -16.39
CA ASP A 631 -8.38 -7.29 -16.18
C ASP A 631 -7.54 -6.48 -17.18
N PRO A 632 -6.77 -5.47 -16.73
CA PRO A 632 -6.06 -4.57 -17.64
C PRO A 632 -4.93 -5.28 -18.38
N GLU A 633 -4.55 -4.72 -19.52
CA GLU A 633 -3.52 -5.31 -20.39
C GLU A 633 -2.10 -5.09 -19.86
N ASN A 634 -1.88 -4.03 -19.08
CA ASN A 634 -0.59 -3.63 -18.51
C ASN A 634 -0.78 -2.97 -17.15
N PHE A 635 0.33 -2.81 -16.41
CA PHE A 635 0.41 -1.89 -15.28
C PHE A 635 0.27 -0.44 -15.74
N SER A 636 0.07 0.48 -14.81
CA SER A 636 0.24 1.92 -15.06
C SER A 636 1.47 2.42 -14.31
N TYR A 637 2.12 3.44 -14.87
CA TYR A 637 3.44 3.90 -14.42
C TYR A 637 3.42 5.41 -14.10
N PRO A 638 2.92 5.82 -12.92
CA PRO A 638 3.13 7.18 -12.45
C PRO A 638 4.63 7.40 -12.22
N HIS A 639 5.06 8.65 -12.37
CA HIS A 639 6.47 9.04 -12.20
C HIS A 639 6.55 10.48 -11.69
N GLY A 640 7.73 10.89 -11.25
CA GLY A 640 7.90 12.26 -10.79
C GLY A 640 9.31 12.56 -10.34
N THR A 641 9.47 13.81 -9.88
CA THR A 641 10.72 14.33 -9.32
C THR A 641 10.42 15.04 -8.00
N HIS A 642 11.12 14.61 -6.97
CA HIS A 642 11.10 15.20 -5.63
C HIS A 642 12.44 15.90 -5.35
N LEU A 643 12.36 17.13 -4.84
CA LEU A 643 13.51 17.94 -4.47
C LEU A 643 13.34 18.38 -3.01
N CYS A 644 14.41 18.19 -2.23
CA CYS A 644 14.42 18.54 -0.82
C CYS A 644 15.63 19.42 -0.52
N ALA A 645 15.44 20.55 0.17
CA ALA A 645 16.51 21.35 0.78
C ALA A 645 16.46 21.19 2.29
N VAL A 646 17.59 20.83 2.88
CA VAL A 646 17.75 20.72 4.33
C VAL A 646 18.82 21.65 4.86
N GLU A 647 18.64 22.09 6.10
CA GLU A 647 19.67 22.74 6.92
C GLU A 647 20.11 21.75 8.01
N VAL A 648 21.40 21.41 8.01
CA VAL A 648 22.00 20.47 8.98
C VAL A 648 22.97 21.25 9.86
N ASP A 649 22.69 21.29 11.16
CA ASP A 649 23.59 21.82 12.17
C ASP A 649 24.62 20.74 12.53
N THR A 650 25.87 20.97 12.14
CA THR A 650 26.97 20.01 12.33
C THR A 650 27.46 19.87 13.77
N GLU A 651 27.08 20.80 14.66
CA GLU A 651 27.43 20.74 16.09
C GLU A 651 26.46 19.86 16.87
N THR A 652 25.17 19.83 16.45
CA THR A 652 24.10 19.10 17.15
C THR A 652 23.56 17.91 16.34
N GLY A 653 23.87 17.82 15.06
CA GLY A 653 23.29 16.86 14.13
C GLY A 653 21.82 17.15 13.74
N ARG A 654 21.24 18.24 14.23
CA ARG A 654 19.85 18.55 13.96
C ARG A 654 19.63 18.89 12.49
N THR A 655 18.70 18.20 11.87
CA THR A 655 18.26 18.42 10.47
C THR A 655 16.90 19.11 10.45
N ARG A 656 16.78 20.14 9.62
CA ARG A 656 15.53 20.84 9.35
C ARG A 656 15.28 20.88 7.86
N ILE A 657 14.11 20.47 7.44
CA ILE A 657 13.69 20.65 6.04
C ILE A 657 13.33 22.12 5.83
N ARG A 658 14.01 22.77 4.89
CA ARG A 658 13.81 24.18 4.52
C ARG A 658 12.74 24.34 3.45
N SER A 659 12.74 23.47 2.46
CA SER A 659 11.75 23.44 1.38
C SER A 659 11.64 22.04 0.78
N TYR A 660 10.45 21.71 0.29
CA TYR A 660 10.19 20.46 -0.38
C TYR A 660 9.29 20.73 -1.60
N VAL A 661 9.75 20.28 -2.77
CA VAL A 661 9.02 20.39 -4.04
C VAL A 661 8.82 19.02 -4.64
N CYS A 662 7.61 18.75 -5.13
CA CYS A 662 7.26 17.51 -5.82
C CYS A 662 6.50 17.85 -7.09
N VAL A 663 6.92 17.28 -8.21
CA VAL A 663 6.17 17.30 -9.47
C VAL A 663 5.97 15.86 -9.94
N ASP A 664 4.72 15.40 -9.85
CA ASP A 664 4.33 14.04 -10.20
C ASP A 664 3.49 14.02 -11.48
N ASP A 665 3.55 12.91 -12.20
CA ASP A 665 2.70 12.57 -13.32
C ASP A 665 1.87 11.33 -12.99
N VAL A 666 0.58 11.53 -12.84
CA VAL A 666 -0.38 10.46 -12.53
C VAL A 666 -1.38 10.23 -13.67
N GLY A 667 -1.00 10.63 -14.89
CA GLY A 667 -1.87 10.63 -16.06
C GLY A 667 -3.01 11.63 -15.89
N HIS A 668 -4.18 11.34 -16.46
CA HIS A 668 -5.35 12.17 -16.28
C HIS A 668 -5.79 12.22 -14.81
N VAL A 669 -6.17 13.38 -14.34
CA VAL A 669 -6.55 13.61 -12.93
C VAL A 669 -8.07 13.64 -12.80
N VAL A 670 -8.64 12.70 -12.05
CA VAL A 670 -10.08 12.68 -11.76
C VAL A 670 -10.46 13.76 -10.73
N ASN A 671 -9.71 13.84 -9.62
CA ASN A 671 -9.92 14.86 -8.60
C ASN A 671 -8.58 15.43 -8.10
N PRO A 672 -8.24 16.70 -8.46
CA PRO A 672 -6.97 17.30 -8.09
C PRO A 672 -6.72 17.37 -6.59
N MET A 673 -7.75 17.66 -5.78
CA MET A 673 -7.63 17.78 -4.33
C MET A 673 -7.31 16.42 -3.68
N ILE A 674 -7.89 15.33 -4.19
CA ILE A 674 -7.61 13.97 -3.69
C ILE A 674 -6.19 13.55 -4.08
N VAL A 675 -5.75 13.84 -5.31
CA VAL A 675 -4.37 13.60 -5.76
C VAL A 675 -3.37 14.32 -4.85
N GLU A 676 -3.57 15.62 -4.62
CA GLU A 676 -2.73 16.42 -3.72
C GLU A 676 -2.67 15.83 -2.31
N GLY A 677 -3.82 15.44 -1.74
CA GLY A 677 -3.89 14.81 -0.43
C GLY A 677 -3.14 13.48 -0.36
N GLN A 678 -3.17 12.65 -1.42
CA GLN A 678 -2.41 11.41 -1.49
C GLN A 678 -0.89 11.67 -1.57
N VAL A 679 -0.47 12.64 -2.37
CA VAL A 679 0.94 13.03 -2.51
C VAL A 679 1.48 13.58 -1.19
N HIS A 680 0.80 14.53 -0.56
CA HIS A 680 1.20 15.09 0.75
C HIS A 680 1.34 14.00 1.81
N GLY A 681 0.34 13.11 1.92
CA GLY A 681 0.38 12.00 2.87
C GLY A 681 1.51 11.00 2.59
N GLY A 682 1.86 10.78 1.33
CA GLY A 682 2.99 9.95 0.93
C GLY A 682 4.35 10.59 1.29
N ILE A 683 4.51 11.88 0.98
CA ILE A 683 5.72 12.65 1.33
C ILE A 683 5.94 12.64 2.84
N ALA A 684 4.89 12.88 3.63
CA ALA A 684 4.99 12.87 5.09
C ALA A 684 5.53 11.54 5.64
N GLN A 685 5.04 10.40 5.12
CA GLN A 685 5.53 9.08 5.50
C GLN A 685 6.98 8.83 5.07
N GLY A 686 7.39 9.30 3.89
CA GLY A 686 8.79 9.17 3.47
C GLY A 686 9.76 10.05 4.24
N ILE A 687 9.35 11.26 4.65
CA ILE A 687 10.11 12.11 5.58
C ILE A 687 10.22 11.42 6.94
N ALA A 688 9.12 10.81 7.42
CA ALA A 688 9.11 10.07 8.66
C ALA A 688 10.12 8.92 8.65
N GLN A 689 10.17 8.12 7.60
CA GLN A 689 11.18 7.08 7.39
C GLN A 689 12.60 7.65 7.38
N ALA A 690 12.82 8.77 6.71
CA ALA A 690 14.15 9.35 6.55
C ALA A 690 14.73 9.91 7.85
N LEU A 691 13.90 10.51 8.73
CA LEU A 691 14.38 11.32 9.86
C LEU A 691 13.97 10.83 11.24
N TYR A 692 12.88 10.01 11.38
CA TYR A 692 12.23 9.79 12.67
C TYR A 692 11.96 8.32 13.01
N GLU A 693 11.29 7.59 12.12
CA GLU A 693 10.68 6.31 12.44
C GLU A 693 11.64 5.12 12.36
N GLU A 694 11.63 4.27 13.37
CA GLU A 694 12.33 2.99 13.39
C GLU A 694 11.70 2.03 14.40
N ALA A 695 11.40 0.81 13.97
CA ALA A 695 11.06 -0.29 14.88
C ALA A 695 12.35 -0.88 15.45
N VAL A 696 12.66 -0.51 16.69
CA VAL A 696 13.90 -0.90 17.38
C VAL A 696 13.65 -2.10 18.26
N TYR A 697 14.52 -3.12 18.16
CA TYR A 697 14.52 -4.32 18.99
C TYR A 697 15.78 -4.38 19.85
N ASP A 698 15.64 -4.86 21.09
CA ASP A 698 16.78 -5.17 21.95
C ASP A 698 17.41 -6.54 21.60
N ASP A 699 18.47 -6.92 22.30
CA ASP A 699 19.19 -8.17 22.05
C ASP A 699 18.40 -9.43 22.42
N GLU A 700 17.34 -9.30 23.22
CA GLU A 700 16.40 -10.35 23.56
C GLU A 700 15.24 -10.46 22.56
N GLY A 701 15.16 -9.53 21.58
CA GLY A 701 14.12 -9.49 20.54
C GLY A 701 12.82 -8.80 20.98
N ASN A 702 12.85 -8.00 22.05
CA ASN A 702 11.71 -7.18 22.44
C ASN A 702 11.66 -5.90 21.61
N LEU A 703 10.46 -5.49 21.19
CA LEU A 703 10.25 -4.21 20.51
C LEU A 703 10.31 -3.06 21.54
N VAL A 704 11.42 -2.33 21.60
CA VAL A 704 11.57 -1.22 22.54
C VAL A 704 10.87 0.05 22.11
N SER A 705 10.61 0.22 20.80
CA SER A 705 9.79 1.31 20.25
C SER A 705 8.30 0.91 20.14
N GLY A 706 7.76 0.26 21.16
CA GLY A 706 6.40 -0.33 21.17
C GLY A 706 5.26 0.62 21.57
N THR A 707 5.51 1.93 21.65
CA THR A 707 4.49 2.94 21.99
C THR A 707 4.62 4.18 21.11
N MET A 708 3.58 5.02 21.06
CA MET A 708 3.66 6.30 20.32
C MET A 708 4.64 7.30 20.93
N ALA A 709 5.11 7.08 22.18
CA ALA A 709 6.13 7.90 22.80
C ALA A 709 7.55 7.54 22.32
N ASP A 710 7.77 6.28 21.98
CA ASP A 710 9.07 5.72 21.58
C ASP A 710 9.21 5.62 20.06
N TYR A 711 8.12 5.34 19.35
CA TYR A 711 8.08 5.34 17.89
C TYR A 711 7.68 6.74 17.39
N LEU A 712 8.68 7.47 16.89
CA LEU A 712 8.58 8.90 16.58
C LEU A 712 7.78 9.19 15.29
N VAL A 713 6.46 9.18 15.39
CA VAL A 713 5.61 9.66 14.29
C VAL A 713 5.67 11.18 14.25
N PRO A 714 6.08 11.83 13.13
CA PRO A 714 6.15 13.27 13.05
C PRO A 714 4.75 13.92 13.13
N SER A 715 4.70 15.08 13.76
CA SER A 715 3.53 15.94 13.78
C SER A 715 3.53 16.91 12.59
N ALA A 716 2.42 17.62 12.38
CA ALA A 716 2.35 18.65 11.36
C ALA A 716 3.37 19.79 11.57
N ALA A 717 3.84 20.01 12.82
CA ALA A 717 4.85 21.01 13.13
C ALA A 717 6.28 20.61 12.70
N ASP A 718 6.50 19.32 12.45
CA ASP A 718 7.80 18.79 12.03
C ASP A 718 7.96 18.78 10.51
N LEU A 719 6.87 19.01 9.77
CA LEU A 719 6.83 18.98 8.32
C LEU A 719 6.82 20.40 7.74
N PRO A 720 7.48 20.63 6.58
CA PRO A 720 7.40 21.90 5.87
C PRO A 720 6.07 22.02 5.11
N ASP A 721 5.76 23.19 4.62
CA ASP A 721 4.79 23.34 3.53
C ASP A 721 5.34 22.66 2.27
N PHE A 722 4.51 21.81 1.65
CA PHE A 722 4.87 21.14 0.41
C PHE A 722 4.45 22.00 -0.79
N VAL A 723 5.35 22.20 -1.74
CA VAL A 723 5.04 22.75 -3.06
C VAL A 723 4.86 21.56 -4.00
N THR A 724 3.61 21.31 -4.39
CA THR A 724 3.27 20.20 -5.29
C THR A 724 2.71 20.73 -6.60
N ASP A 725 3.11 20.12 -7.70
CA ASP A 725 2.58 20.36 -9.03
C ASP A 725 2.61 19.06 -9.83
N ARG A 726 2.20 19.09 -11.10
CA ARG A 726 2.08 17.90 -11.93
C ARG A 726 2.39 18.16 -13.39
N THR A 727 2.78 17.09 -14.08
CA THR A 727 2.73 16.91 -15.52
C THR A 727 1.64 15.89 -15.85
N GLU A 728 1.36 15.70 -17.14
CA GLU A 728 0.30 14.81 -17.59
C GLU A 728 0.73 14.04 -18.83
N THR A 729 1.00 12.74 -18.66
CA THR A 729 1.21 11.77 -19.72
C THR A 729 0.22 10.62 -19.53
N PRO A 730 -0.91 10.61 -20.25
CA PRO A 730 -1.97 9.63 -20.04
C PRO A 730 -1.47 8.19 -20.22
N ALA A 731 -1.95 7.28 -19.35
CA ALA A 731 -1.74 5.85 -19.53
C ALA A 731 -2.51 5.35 -20.76
N SER A 732 -1.88 4.47 -21.54
CA SER A 732 -2.54 3.81 -22.68
C SER A 732 -3.27 2.53 -22.29
N SER A 733 -3.05 2.04 -21.07
CA SER A 733 -3.57 0.76 -20.57
C SER A 733 -5.04 0.83 -20.09
N ASN A 734 -5.65 2.02 -19.99
CA ASN A 734 -7.02 2.22 -19.60
C ASN A 734 -7.67 3.41 -20.33
N ALA A 735 -8.99 3.39 -20.51
CA ALA A 735 -9.72 4.41 -21.26
C ALA A 735 -9.75 5.78 -20.57
N LEU A 736 -9.58 5.82 -19.26
CA LEU A 736 -9.50 7.06 -18.49
C LEU A 736 -8.15 7.77 -18.61
N GLY A 737 -7.10 7.08 -19.08
CA GLY A 737 -5.74 7.62 -19.15
C GLY A 737 -5.12 7.89 -17.78
N VAL A 738 -5.67 7.29 -16.71
CA VAL A 738 -5.25 7.52 -15.32
C VAL A 738 -4.11 6.60 -14.93
N LYS A 739 -3.32 7.01 -13.91
CA LYS A 739 -2.32 6.19 -13.24
C LYS A 739 -2.61 6.18 -11.73
N GLY A 740 -2.11 5.18 -11.01
CA GLY A 740 -2.24 5.13 -9.56
C GLY A 740 -1.46 6.27 -8.88
N VAL A 741 -1.95 6.78 -7.73
CA VAL A 741 -1.28 7.84 -6.95
C VAL A 741 -1.17 7.50 -5.48
N GLY A 742 -1.82 6.40 -5.05
CA GLY A 742 -1.94 6.06 -3.63
C GLY A 742 -0.62 5.93 -2.89
N GLU A 743 0.44 5.52 -3.55
CA GLU A 743 1.76 5.25 -2.98
C GLU A 743 2.86 6.19 -3.52
N ALA A 744 2.63 6.88 -4.64
CA ALA A 744 3.61 7.68 -5.39
C ALA A 744 4.44 8.63 -4.50
N GLY A 745 3.79 9.42 -3.66
CA GLY A 745 4.48 10.38 -2.79
C GLY A 745 5.48 9.75 -1.80
N THR A 746 5.32 8.47 -1.45
CA THR A 746 6.22 7.77 -0.52
C THR A 746 7.49 7.25 -1.22
N ILE A 747 7.40 6.97 -2.52
CA ILE A 747 8.46 6.26 -3.26
C ILE A 747 9.72 7.11 -3.39
N ALA A 748 9.59 8.38 -3.79
CA ALA A 748 10.74 9.25 -3.99
C ALA A 748 11.13 10.11 -2.78
N SER A 749 10.23 10.25 -1.79
CA SER A 749 10.45 11.22 -0.70
C SER A 749 11.58 10.82 0.25
N THR A 750 11.70 9.56 0.61
CA THR A 750 12.77 9.10 1.49
C THR A 750 14.17 9.37 0.90
N PRO A 751 14.47 8.94 -0.35
CA PRO A 751 15.78 9.24 -0.93
C PRO A 751 16.02 10.73 -1.16
N ALA A 752 15.00 11.54 -1.49
CA ALA A 752 15.17 13.00 -1.64
C ALA A 752 15.68 13.64 -0.34
N VAL A 753 15.12 13.24 0.81
CA VAL A 753 15.55 13.77 2.12
C VAL A 753 16.94 13.27 2.50
N VAL A 754 17.21 11.97 2.36
CA VAL A 754 18.53 11.41 2.73
C VAL A 754 19.63 11.93 1.83
N ASN A 755 19.37 12.07 0.52
CA ASN A 755 20.31 12.71 -0.42
C ASN A 755 20.63 14.14 0.02
N ALA A 756 19.62 14.92 0.45
CA ALA A 756 19.86 16.27 0.96
C ALA A 756 20.72 16.28 2.24
N VAL A 757 20.48 15.37 3.19
CA VAL A 757 21.29 15.26 4.39
C VAL A 757 22.75 14.93 4.07
N VAL A 758 22.98 13.94 3.20
CA VAL A 758 24.33 13.55 2.82
C VAL A 758 25.02 14.64 1.99
N ASP A 759 24.28 15.30 1.09
CA ASP A 759 24.82 16.42 0.29
C ASP A 759 25.30 17.59 1.18
N ALA A 760 24.58 17.91 2.26
CA ALA A 760 24.99 18.90 3.25
C ALA A 760 26.32 18.56 3.95
N LEU A 761 26.55 17.26 4.16
CA LEU A 761 27.67 16.74 4.95
C LEU A 761 28.87 16.27 4.09
N ARG A 762 28.68 16.12 2.79
CA ARG A 762 29.73 15.66 1.84
C ARG A 762 31.00 16.51 1.89
N PRO A 763 30.94 17.85 2.00
CA PRO A 763 32.16 18.67 2.16
C PRO A 763 32.98 18.37 3.43
N LEU A 764 32.39 17.66 4.39
CA LEU A 764 33.05 17.20 5.63
C LEU A 764 33.55 15.75 5.52
N GLY A 765 33.41 15.10 4.36
CA GLY A 765 33.85 13.72 4.12
C GLY A 765 32.79 12.65 4.45
N VAL A 766 31.57 13.02 4.83
CA VAL A 766 30.48 12.06 5.06
C VAL A 766 29.90 11.62 3.72
N THR A 767 29.87 10.33 3.48
CA THR A 767 29.32 9.73 2.23
C THR A 767 27.98 9.04 2.45
N ASP A 768 27.65 8.64 3.67
CA ASP A 768 26.36 8.03 4.02
C ASP A 768 25.98 8.34 5.47
N VAL A 769 24.67 8.36 5.72
CA VAL A 769 24.10 8.41 7.08
C VAL A 769 22.98 7.38 7.15
N ARG A 770 23.09 6.41 8.04
CA ARG A 770 22.07 5.38 8.23
C ARG A 770 20.74 5.98 8.67
N MET A 771 19.66 5.58 8.00
CA MET A 771 18.30 5.97 8.38
C MET A 771 17.84 5.33 9.71
N PRO A 772 16.95 6.01 10.44
CA PRO A 772 16.56 7.40 10.26
C PRO A 772 17.75 8.32 10.58
N CYS A 773 17.90 9.41 9.83
CA CYS A 773 18.97 10.38 10.02
C CYS A 773 18.70 11.24 11.27
N THR A 774 18.66 10.57 12.44
CA THR A 774 18.46 11.26 13.73
C THR A 774 19.59 12.20 14.05
N PRO A 775 19.39 13.22 14.89
CA PRO A 775 20.46 14.14 15.29
C PRO A 775 21.71 13.43 15.80
N GLU A 776 21.56 12.35 16.57
CA GLU A 776 22.68 11.56 17.06
C GLU A 776 23.46 10.88 15.92
N ARG A 777 22.78 10.23 14.98
CA ARG A 777 23.42 9.54 13.84
C ARG A 777 24.15 10.54 12.93
N VAL A 778 23.52 11.68 12.64
CA VAL A 778 24.13 12.75 11.85
C VAL A 778 25.37 13.30 12.56
N TRP A 779 25.26 13.61 13.84
CA TRP A 779 26.39 14.10 14.65
C TRP A 779 27.56 13.09 14.70
N ARG A 780 27.28 11.81 14.89
CA ARG A 780 28.30 10.74 14.87
C ARG A 780 29.00 10.67 13.52
N ALA A 781 28.25 10.67 12.42
CA ALA A 781 28.81 10.65 11.05
C ALA A 781 29.76 11.82 10.81
N VAL A 782 29.43 13.04 11.28
CA VAL A 782 30.31 14.22 11.18
C VAL A 782 31.57 14.03 12.02
N LYS A 783 31.47 13.48 13.25
CA LYS A 783 32.62 13.25 14.12
C LYS A 783 33.55 12.18 13.55
N GLU A 784 33.04 11.08 13.08
CA GLU A 784 33.80 9.99 12.47
C GLU A 784 34.55 10.44 11.21
N ALA A 785 33.89 11.25 10.35
CA ALA A 785 34.55 11.80 9.16
C ALA A 785 35.62 12.85 9.46
N SER A 786 35.59 13.45 10.68
CA SER A 786 36.56 14.45 11.13
C SER A 786 37.74 13.85 11.91
N ALA A 787 37.68 12.55 12.27
CA ALA A 787 38.69 11.82 13.04
C ALA A 787 39.76 11.21 12.11
#